data_71e7600f300dcf9e69bc54bda0d8f0af
#
_entry.id   71e7600f300dcf9e69bc54bda0d8f0af
#
_cell.length_a   1.000
_cell.length_b   1.000
_cell.length_c   1.000
_cell.angle_alpha   90.00
_cell.angle_beta   90.00
_cell.angle_gamma   90.00
#
_symmetry.space_group_name_H-M   'P 1'
#
loop_
_entity.id
_entity.type
_entity.pdbx_description
1 polymer ?
#
loop_
_entity_poly.entity_id
_entity_poly.type
_entity_poly.pdbx_seq_one_letter_code
_entity_poly.pdbx_strand_id
1 'polypeptide(L)'
;MNVADFFAQVVREQYYQSQIAHVEVLPARPARYGKVPGGLRPAVQAVLARQEITHLYSHQAEAIGHLREGHNVVIVTGTASGKTLCYNLPVLEALLADPQATMLYLFPTKALAQDQLRALGKLRDPEQGLTFLAGTYDGDTPQTLRRKLRDGANVILTNPDMLHQGILPQHGRWNRFFTHLRYIVIDEVHAYRGVFGSHLANVMRRLKRVCRHYGSSPQIICCSATIANPQEHAARIAGEPMEVVSNDGSPRGPKRFVLWNPPPLRDAAWGDNTDWRVGGDRRSPLWEGVHLMTSLVRQGVQTIAFVRTRLAAELIFRNSRDLLRPVSPRLAEAVHAYRGGYLPEERREIERRLVGREILGVASTNALELGIDIGSLDACLLVGYPGAIASLWQQAGRAGRGREESLIVLIGQNSPIDQYLMAHYQYLFAQSPEHAVIDPDNPHITVGHLRCATHELPLADEEAPGFGGYAEPVLELLEEDNWVKHIDGRWYWASREYPAAQVNLRNISGPVYTIQEEREGERVIGTMDEVSALSQLHTHAVYLHGADTYLVTHLDIEQKIAHVERQDLDYYTQSIQASQIQVDEAEEQADALGCGASFGDVTVTTTIPMFKKIRFHSRESLGYEKLELPPQLLETVAMWLVPPEAAVRALAERKLVVGEALIGLANLLVEVAPMFVLCDPRDVGTVVDASALGKDALFLYDRYPGGMGYARRCLDHVEEILRT
;
A
#
# COMPACT_ATOMS: atom_id res chain seq x y z
N MET A 1 22.75 -22.50 -0.37
CA MET A 1 23.28 -22.11 -1.74
C MET A 1 24.55 -21.33 -1.53
N ASN A 2 25.59 -21.60 -2.32
CA ASN A 2 26.73 -20.67 -2.42
C ASN A 2 26.40 -19.63 -3.52
N VAL A 3 26.04 -18.42 -3.11
CA VAL A 3 25.66 -17.33 -4.02
C VAL A 3 26.82 -16.96 -4.96
N ALA A 4 28.07 -17.06 -4.49
CA ALA A 4 29.25 -16.80 -5.30
C ALA A 4 29.39 -17.81 -6.44
N ASP A 5 29.14 -19.09 -6.18
CA ASP A 5 29.19 -20.15 -7.20
C ASP A 5 28.08 -19.97 -8.23
N PHE A 6 26.88 -19.55 -7.81
CA PHE A 6 25.80 -19.21 -8.72
C PHE A 6 26.20 -18.12 -9.72
N PHE A 7 26.74 -16.99 -9.24
CA PHE A 7 27.18 -15.94 -10.15
C PHE A 7 28.37 -16.33 -11.00
N ALA A 8 29.32 -17.12 -10.47
CA ALA A 8 30.43 -17.64 -11.26
C ALA A 8 29.94 -18.53 -12.43
N GLN A 9 28.82 -19.21 -12.24
CA GLN A 9 28.17 -19.97 -13.31
C GLN A 9 27.45 -19.03 -14.30
N VAL A 10 26.62 -18.11 -13.81
CA VAL A 10 25.83 -17.18 -14.66
C VAL A 10 26.76 -16.34 -15.56
N VAL A 11 27.87 -15.85 -15.03
CA VAL A 11 28.86 -15.04 -15.79
C VAL A 11 29.50 -15.85 -16.94
N ARG A 12 29.54 -17.18 -16.86
CA ARG A 12 30.03 -18.06 -17.92
C ARG A 12 29.00 -18.41 -18.99
N GLU A 13 27.73 -18.13 -18.74
CA GLU A 13 26.67 -18.41 -19.70
C GLU A 13 26.74 -17.41 -20.86
N GLN A 14 26.46 -17.91 -22.08
CA GLN A 14 26.40 -17.06 -23.29
C GLN A 14 25.37 -15.95 -23.19
N TYR A 15 24.38 -16.11 -22.29
CA TYR A 15 23.34 -15.13 -22.01
C TYR A 15 23.88 -13.88 -21.29
N TYR A 16 24.98 -14.03 -20.53
CA TYR A 16 25.55 -12.93 -19.76
C TYR A 16 26.32 -11.96 -20.67
N GLN A 17 25.95 -10.68 -20.60
CA GLN A 17 26.52 -9.57 -21.35
C GLN A 17 26.77 -8.36 -20.42
N SER A 18 27.44 -8.62 -19.30
CA SER A 18 27.77 -7.59 -18.29
C SER A 18 26.54 -6.92 -17.62
N GLN A 19 25.48 -7.71 -17.37
CA GLN A 19 24.27 -7.22 -16.70
C GLN A 19 24.48 -6.81 -15.23
N ILE A 20 25.51 -7.32 -14.55
CA ILE A 20 25.81 -6.94 -13.16
C ILE A 20 26.37 -5.53 -13.14
N ALA A 21 25.54 -4.55 -12.73
CA ALA A 21 25.96 -3.15 -12.59
C ALA A 21 26.65 -2.91 -11.24
N HIS A 22 26.18 -3.53 -10.16
CA HIS A 22 26.75 -3.41 -8.82
C HIS A 22 26.43 -4.62 -7.96
N VAL A 23 27.26 -4.92 -6.98
CA VAL A 23 27.03 -5.93 -5.94
C VAL A 23 27.32 -5.31 -4.58
N GLU A 24 26.28 -5.21 -3.75
CA GLU A 24 26.39 -4.78 -2.36
C GLU A 24 26.31 -6.00 -1.43
N VAL A 25 27.23 -6.07 -0.47
CA VAL A 25 27.25 -7.15 0.53
C VAL A 25 26.83 -6.60 1.88
N LEU A 26 25.62 -6.96 2.31
CA LEU A 26 25.11 -6.61 3.62
C LEU A 26 25.61 -7.65 4.64
N PRO A 27 26.43 -7.27 5.64
CA PRO A 27 27.02 -8.20 6.57
C PRO A 27 25.99 -8.83 7.49
N ALA A 28 26.32 -10.03 7.99
CA ALA A 28 25.54 -10.66 9.04
C ALA A 28 25.52 -9.77 10.30
N ARG A 29 24.39 -9.79 10.99
CA ARG A 29 24.23 -9.10 12.27
C ARG A 29 23.88 -10.12 13.35
N PRO A 30 24.63 -10.19 14.48
CA PRO A 30 24.32 -11.07 15.60
C PRO A 30 23.06 -10.61 16.34
N ALA A 31 22.41 -11.54 17.05
CA ALA A 31 21.32 -11.21 17.94
C ALA A 31 21.78 -10.32 19.10
N ARG A 32 20.97 -9.33 19.45
CA ARG A 32 21.11 -8.51 20.65
C ARG A 32 19.91 -8.77 21.56
N TYR A 33 20.17 -9.23 22.75
CA TYR A 33 19.13 -9.57 23.71
C TYR A 33 18.91 -8.46 24.71
N GLY A 34 17.66 -8.35 25.20
CA GLY A 34 17.26 -7.43 26.26
C GLY A 34 16.63 -8.15 27.43
N LYS A 35 16.58 -7.49 28.59
CA LYS A 35 15.87 -7.97 29.79
C LYS A 35 14.65 -7.10 30.03
N VAL A 36 13.50 -7.73 30.20
CA VAL A 36 12.28 -7.02 30.59
C VAL A 36 12.40 -6.57 32.05
N PRO A 37 12.19 -5.29 32.38
CA PRO A 37 12.17 -4.82 33.75
C PRO A 37 11.17 -5.63 34.61
N GLY A 38 11.61 -6.19 35.73
CA GLY A 38 10.81 -7.06 36.60
C GLY A 38 10.57 -8.48 36.05
N GLY A 39 11.16 -8.85 34.90
CA GLY A 39 10.98 -10.15 34.27
C GLY A 39 9.58 -10.38 33.66
N LEU A 40 9.37 -11.53 33.04
CA LEU A 40 8.06 -11.99 32.59
C LEU A 40 7.43 -12.91 33.67
N ARG A 41 6.11 -13.00 33.66
CA ARG A 41 5.39 -13.96 34.53
C ARG A 41 5.83 -15.40 34.25
N PRO A 42 5.95 -16.27 35.24
CA PRO A 42 6.42 -17.66 35.05
C PRO A 42 5.66 -18.46 33.99
N ALA A 43 4.34 -18.25 33.90
CA ALA A 43 3.50 -18.87 32.89
C ALA A 43 3.89 -18.45 31.47
N VAL A 44 4.20 -17.17 31.25
CA VAL A 44 4.65 -16.66 29.94
C VAL A 44 6.04 -17.19 29.59
N GLN A 45 6.94 -17.29 30.59
CA GLN A 45 8.28 -17.90 30.40
C GLN A 45 8.18 -19.36 29.99
N ALA A 46 7.28 -20.14 30.63
CA ALA A 46 7.05 -21.55 30.29
C ALA A 46 6.57 -21.72 28.83
N VAL A 47 5.64 -20.87 28.38
CA VAL A 47 5.16 -20.87 26.97
C VAL A 47 6.27 -20.53 25.97
N LEU A 48 7.12 -19.55 26.28
CA LEU A 48 8.27 -19.21 25.45
C LEU A 48 9.29 -20.34 25.39
N ALA A 49 9.60 -20.97 26.53
CA ALA A 49 10.52 -22.09 26.59
C ALA A 49 10.04 -23.29 25.74
N ARG A 50 8.73 -23.57 25.74
CA ARG A 50 8.14 -24.61 24.86
C ARG A 50 8.30 -24.29 23.36
N GLN A 51 8.46 -23.02 22.99
CA GLN A 51 8.74 -22.57 21.63
C GLN A 51 10.25 -22.36 21.38
N GLU A 52 11.11 -22.86 22.27
CA GLU A 52 12.57 -22.72 22.19
C GLU A 52 13.06 -21.26 22.25
N ILE A 53 12.23 -20.33 22.74
CA ILE A 53 12.57 -18.92 22.92
C ILE A 53 13.09 -18.72 24.34
N THR A 54 14.42 -18.71 24.48
CA THR A 54 15.09 -18.57 25.79
C THR A 54 15.40 -17.13 26.18
N HIS A 55 15.53 -16.25 25.18
CA HIS A 55 15.87 -14.84 25.35
C HIS A 55 15.05 -13.97 24.44
N LEU A 56 14.66 -12.79 24.91
CA LEU A 56 14.01 -11.77 24.09
C LEU A 56 15.04 -10.87 23.42
N TYR A 57 14.76 -10.45 22.21
CA TYR A 57 15.55 -9.42 21.54
C TYR A 57 15.41 -8.06 22.24
N SER A 58 16.40 -7.15 22.06
CA SER A 58 16.43 -5.84 22.70
C SER A 58 15.13 -5.06 22.50
N HIS A 59 14.64 -4.96 21.25
CA HIS A 59 13.40 -4.25 20.92
C HIS A 59 12.15 -4.88 21.56
N GLN A 60 12.12 -6.21 21.73
CA GLN A 60 11.00 -6.89 22.39
C GLN A 60 10.94 -6.54 23.87
N ALA A 61 12.09 -6.56 24.54
CA ALA A 61 12.17 -6.21 25.96
C ALA A 61 11.87 -4.72 26.21
N GLU A 62 12.36 -3.85 25.34
CA GLU A 62 12.13 -2.39 25.36
C GLU A 62 10.64 -2.05 25.17
N ALA A 63 9.98 -2.63 24.15
CA ALA A 63 8.55 -2.44 23.92
C ALA A 63 7.69 -2.84 25.14
N ILE A 64 7.98 -3.98 25.75
CA ILE A 64 7.28 -4.45 26.96
C ILE A 64 7.53 -3.49 28.14
N GLY A 65 8.74 -2.94 28.25
CA GLY A 65 9.08 -1.92 29.27
C GLY A 65 8.17 -0.70 29.17
N HIS A 66 8.13 -0.06 28.01
CA HIS A 66 7.28 1.11 27.77
C HIS A 66 5.79 0.83 27.99
N LEU A 67 5.30 -0.33 27.55
CA LEU A 67 3.89 -0.71 27.79
C LEU A 67 3.56 -0.88 29.26
N ARG A 68 4.47 -1.38 30.08
CA ARG A 68 4.29 -1.49 31.53
C ARG A 68 4.32 -0.14 32.25
N GLU A 69 5.01 0.85 31.67
CA GLU A 69 5.02 2.23 32.12
C GLU A 69 3.75 3.01 31.70
N GLY A 70 2.87 2.40 30.92
CA GLY A 70 1.62 2.99 30.47
C GLY A 70 1.71 3.74 29.15
N HIS A 71 2.85 3.68 28.44
CA HIS A 71 3.05 4.38 27.18
C HIS A 71 2.48 3.58 26.00
N ASN A 72 1.97 4.30 24.98
CA ASN A 72 1.71 3.72 23.66
C ASN A 72 3.03 3.58 22.92
N VAL A 73 3.17 2.53 22.09
CA VAL A 73 4.45 2.24 21.42
C VAL A 73 4.29 2.03 19.92
N VAL A 74 5.28 2.46 19.15
CA VAL A 74 5.46 2.06 17.75
C VAL A 74 6.77 1.31 17.58
N ILE A 75 6.70 0.04 17.17
CA ILE A 75 7.83 -0.84 16.95
C ILE A 75 8.23 -0.75 15.48
N VAL A 76 9.45 -0.26 15.22
CA VAL A 76 9.99 -0.02 13.87
C VAL A 76 11.22 -0.90 13.67
N THR A 77 11.03 -2.09 13.18
CA THR A 77 12.11 -3.05 12.94
C THR A 77 11.88 -3.77 11.61
N GLY A 78 12.92 -4.38 11.06
CA GLY A 78 12.86 -5.09 9.79
C GLY A 78 11.80 -6.19 9.75
N THR A 79 11.55 -6.72 8.55
CA THR A 79 10.70 -7.91 8.38
C THR A 79 11.34 -9.12 9.10
N ALA A 80 10.50 -10.01 9.64
CA ALA A 80 10.92 -11.21 10.37
C ALA A 80 11.77 -10.96 11.63
N SER A 81 11.74 -9.76 12.21
CA SER A 81 12.44 -9.44 13.47
C SER A 81 11.74 -9.95 14.74
N GLY A 82 10.58 -10.56 14.64
CA GLY A 82 9.80 -11.04 15.79
C GLY A 82 8.94 -9.96 16.46
N LYS A 83 8.50 -8.94 15.73
CA LYS A 83 7.58 -7.86 16.20
C LYS A 83 6.33 -8.42 16.90
N THR A 84 5.82 -9.54 16.44
CA THR A 84 4.62 -10.20 16.98
C THR A 84 4.72 -10.47 18.49
N LEU A 85 5.90 -10.77 19.02
CA LEU A 85 6.09 -10.96 20.46
C LEU A 85 6.01 -9.65 21.24
N CYS A 86 6.31 -8.50 20.64
CA CYS A 86 6.22 -7.20 21.31
C CYS A 86 4.79 -6.88 21.77
N TYR A 87 3.77 -7.37 21.05
CA TYR A 87 2.37 -7.17 21.44
C TYR A 87 1.73 -8.42 22.05
N ASN A 88 2.11 -9.63 21.63
CA ASN A 88 1.51 -10.85 22.21
C ASN A 88 1.92 -11.09 23.67
N LEU A 89 3.16 -10.77 24.06
CA LEU A 89 3.59 -11.00 25.44
C LEU A 89 2.84 -10.11 26.44
N PRO A 90 2.69 -8.79 26.24
CA PRO A 90 1.82 -7.96 27.08
C PRO A 90 0.37 -8.43 27.14
N VAL A 91 -0.16 -8.91 26.00
CA VAL A 91 -1.52 -9.46 25.93
C VAL A 91 -1.66 -10.71 26.79
N LEU A 92 -0.70 -11.64 26.75
CA LEU A 92 -0.71 -12.82 27.62
C LEU A 92 -0.62 -12.44 29.10
N GLU A 93 0.20 -11.45 29.46
CA GLU A 93 0.30 -10.95 30.82
C GLU A 93 -1.01 -10.31 31.31
N ALA A 94 -1.68 -9.57 30.44
CA ALA A 94 -2.99 -8.99 30.74
C ALA A 94 -4.06 -10.06 30.95
N LEU A 95 -4.09 -11.10 30.12
CA LEU A 95 -5.02 -12.23 30.25
C LEU A 95 -4.79 -13.05 31.52
N LEU A 96 -3.53 -13.20 31.96
CA LEU A 96 -3.20 -13.82 33.23
C LEU A 96 -3.57 -12.94 34.43
N ALA A 97 -3.62 -11.64 34.29
CA ALA A 97 -4.02 -10.71 35.32
C ALA A 97 -5.55 -10.60 35.42
N ASP A 98 -6.21 -10.56 34.28
CA ASP A 98 -7.66 -10.44 34.14
C ASP A 98 -8.15 -11.33 32.99
N PRO A 99 -8.76 -12.48 33.28
CA PRO A 99 -9.29 -13.38 32.27
C PRO A 99 -10.44 -12.79 31.45
N GLN A 100 -11.03 -11.66 31.86
CA GLN A 100 -12.06 -10.95 31.11
C GLN A 100 -11.49 -9.91 30.15
N ALA A 101 -10.20 -9.58 30.27
CA ALA A 101 -9.54 -8.60 29.42
C ALA A 101 -9.74 -8.93 27.93
N THR A 102 -9.96 -7.91 27.16
CA THR A 102 -10.15 -8.02 25.69
C THR A 102 -9.13 -7.19 24.93
N MET A 103 -8.83 -7.61 23.72
CA MET A 103 -7.83 -7.02 22.83
C MET A 103 -8.35 -6.97 21.40
N LEU A 104 -8.10 -5.84 20.72
CA LEU A 104 -8.46 -5.63 19.32
C LEU A 104 -7.18 -5.55 18.48
N TYR A 105 -7.05 -6.43 17.50
CA TYR A 105 -5.94 -6.44 16.55
C TYR A 105 -6.44 -6.02 15.17
N LEU A 106 -5.81 -5.01 14.60
CA LEU A 106 -6.11 -4.46 13.27
C LEU A 106 -4.99 -4.83 12.29
N PHE A 107 -5.39 -5.47 11.19
CA PHE A 107 -4.50 -5.87 10.10
C PHE A 107 -4.98 -5.31 8.77
N PRO A 108 -4.06 -4.95 7.84
CA PRO A 108 -4.46 -4.43 6.53
C PRO A 108 -5.10 -5.49 5.63
N THR A 109 -4.82 -6.78 5.88
CA THR A 109 -5.34 -7.88 5.07
C THR A 109 -5.88 -9.03 5.93
N LYS A 110 -6.92 -9.72 5.42
CA LYS A 110 -7.50 -10.91 6.06
C LYS A 110 -6.47 -12.05 6.19
N ALA A 111 -5.59 -12.22 5.20
CA ALA A 111 -4.57 -13.27 5.19
C ALA A 111 -3.58 -13.10 6.36
N LEU A 112 -3.12 -11.87 6.61
CA LEU A 112 -2.26 -11.57 7.74
C LEU A 112 -2.96 -11.81 9.07
N ALA A 113 -4.23 -11.42 9.21
CA ALA A 113 -5.01 -11.69 10.42
C ALA A 113 -5.13 -13.20 10.70
N GLN A 114 -5.35 -14.02 9.69
CA GLN A 114 -5.40 -15.49 9.82
C GLN A 114 -4.05 -16.09 10.21
N ASP A 115 -2.96 -15.58 9.66
CA ASP A 115 -1.62 -16.03 10.01
C ASP A 115 -1.28 -15.69 11.47
N GLN A 116 -1.56 -14.46 11.89
CA GLN A 116 -1.36 -14.02 13.27
C GLN A 116 -2.27 -14.75 14.27
N LEU A 117 -3.49 -15.13 13.86
CA LEU A 117 -4.33 -16.00 14.69
C LEU A 117 -3.69 -17.37 14.94
N ARG A 118 -3.06 -17.96 13.90
CA ARG A 118 -2.32 -19.22 14.03
C ARG A 118 -1.12 -19.07 14.96
N ALA A 119 -0.36 -17.98 14.83
CA ALA A 119 0.76 -17.66 15.70
C ALA A 119 0.33 -17.48 17.17
N LEU A 120 -0.73 -16.72 17.41
CA LEU A 120 -1.32 -16.51 18.73
C LEU A 120 -1.84 -17.83 19.34
N GLY A 121 -2.40 -18.72 18.51
CA GLY A 121 -2.88 -20.04 18.92
C GLY A 121 -1.79 -20.92 19.52
N LYS A 122 -0.53 -20.81 19.05
CA LYS A 122 0.62 -21.54 19.61
C LYS A 122 1.02 -21.10 21.02
N LEU A 123 0.56 -19.91 21.43
CA LEU A 123 0.82 -19.34 22.76
C LEU A 123 -0.21 -19.76 23.81
N ARG A 124 -1.27 -20.49 23.44
CA ARG A 124 -2.23 -21.06 24.40
C ARG A 124 -1.58 -22.19 25.22
N ASP A 125 -1.81 -22.13 26.51
CA ASP A 125 -1.35 -23.15 27.44
C ASP A 125 -2.29 -23.22 28.63
N PRO A 126 -3.30 -24.11 28.56
CA PRO A 126 -4.25 -24.30 29.69
C PRO A 126 -3.59 -24.71 30.99
N GLU A 127 -2.48 -25.45 30.95
CA GLU A 127 -1.76 -25.90 32.16
C GLU A 127 -1.10 -24.73 32.88
N GLN A 128 -0.76 -23.68 32.15
CA GLN A 128 -0.20 -22.44 32.68
C GLN A 128 -1.28 -21.34 32.90
N GLY A 129 -2.56 -21.67 32.80
CA GLY A 129 -3.66 -20.71 32.94
C GLY A 129 -3.90 -19.79 31.74
N LEU A 130 -3.21 -20.00 30.62
CA LEU A 130 -3.38 -19.23 29.39
C LEU A 130 -4.50 -19.84 28.51
N THR A 131 -5.72 -19.74 29.02
CA THR A 131 -6.95 -20.12 28.28
C THR A 131 -7.69 -18.88 27.85
N PHE A 132 -7.76 -18.65 26.53
CA PHE A 132 -8.45 -17.49 25.96
C PHE A 132 -9.11 -17.86 24.62
N LEU A 133 -10.20 -17.17 24.27
CA LEU A 133 -10.85 -17.29 22.98
C LEU A 133 -10.35 -16.17 22.06
N ALA A 134 -9.73 -16.55 20.94
CA ALA A 134 -9.31 -15.63 19.89
C ALA A 134 -9.91 -16.07 18.54
N GLY A 135 -10.21 -15.13 17.68
CA GLY A 135 -10.68 -15.42 16.33
C GLY A 135 -10.64 -14.22 15.39
N THR A 136 -10.61 -14.51 14.10
CA THR A 136 -10.79 -13.47 13.08
C THR A 136 -12.26 -13.10 12.96
N TYR A 137 -12.51 -11.79 12.87
CA TYR A 137 -13.84 -11.24 12.68
C TYR A 137 -13.83 -10.34 11.44
N ASP A 138 -14.27 -10.88 10.31
CA ASP A 138 -14.23 -10.24 9.00
C ASP A 138 -15.40 -10.68 8.12
N GLY A 139 -15.44 -10.27 6.84
CA GLY A 139 -16.50 -10.62 5.91
C GLY A 139 -16.69 -12.12 5.68
N ASP A 140 -15.63 -12.91 5.83
CA ASP A 140 -15.63 -14.35 5.59
C ASP A 140 -15.98 -15.17 6.84
N THR A 141 -16.09 -14.53 8.00
CA THR A 141 -16.40 -15.21 9.27
C THR A 141 -17.85 -15.70 9.28
N PRO A 142 -18.12 -17.01 9.45
CA PRO A 142 -19.48 -17.58 9.50
C PRO A 142 -20.32 -16.95 10.62
N GLN A 143 -21.63 -16.79 10.37
CA GLN A 143 -22.54 -16.13 11.33
C GLN A 143 -22.58 -16.80 12.71
N THR A 144 -22.53 -18.13 12.77
CA THR A 144 -22.49 -18.89 14.02
C THR A 144 -21.23 -18.55 14.84
N LEU A 145 -20.10 -18.42 14.17
CA LEU A 145 -18.83 -18.07 14.80
C LEU A 145 -18.81 -16.58 15.21
N ARG A 146 -19.39 -15.69 14.40
CA ARG A 146 -19.50 -14.25 14.74
C ARG A 146 -20.17 -14.03 16.09
N ARG A 147 -21.30 -14.72 16.36
CA ARG A 147 -21.98 -14.62 17.65
C ARG A 147 -21.08 -15.08 18.80
N LYS A 148 -20.47 -16.27 18.66
CA LYS A 148 -19.56 -16.82 19.68
C LYS A 148 -18.38 -15.88 20.00
N LEU A 149 -17.79 -15.29 18.97
CA LEU A 149 -16.65 -14.37 19.12
C LEU A 149 -17.09 -13.07 19.80
N ARG A 150 -18.17 -12.47 19.35
CA ARG A 150 -18.71 -11.24 19.92
C ARG A 150 -19.02 -11.38 21.40
N ASP A 151 -19.65 -12.49 21.78
CA ASP A 151 -20.16 -12.70 23.14
C ASP A 151 -19.06 -13.17 24.11
N GLY A 152 -17.98 -13.80 23.62
CA GLY A 152 -17.00 -14.47 24.49
C GLY A 152 -15.53 -14.30 24.15
N ALA A 153 -15.14 -13.70 23.04
CA ALA A 153 -13.73 -13.60 22.68
C ALA A 153 -12.96 -12.65 23.60
N ASN A 154 -11.71 -13.03 23.87
CA ASN A 154 -10.71 -12.19 24.50
C ASN A 154 -9.92 -11.39 23.42
N VAL A 155 -9.60 -12.01 22.28
CA VAL A 155 -8.83 -11.38 21.22
C VAL A 155 -9.60 -11.44 19.91
N ILE A 156 -9.91 -10.28 19.35
CA ILE A 156 -10.52 -10.15 18.03
C ILE A 156 -9.46 -9.63 17.06
N LEU A 157 -9.20 -10.41 16.02
CA LEU A 157 -8.36 -10.02 14.90
C LEU A 157 -9.27 -9.59 13.74
N THR A 158 -9.13 -8.37 13.27
CA THR A 158 -10.02 -7.80 12.24
C THR A 158 -9.27 -6.84 11.31
N ASN A 159 -10.01 -6.19 10.43
CA ASN A 159 -9.49 -5.13 9.56
C ASN A 159 -10.26 -3.82 9.78
N PRO A 160 -9.72 -2.67 9.32
CA PRO A 160 -10.40 -1.38 9.46
C PRO A 160 -11.81 -1.34 8.87
N ASP A 161 -12.05 -2.01 7.74
CA ASP A 161 -13.36 -2.03 7.09
C ASP A 161 -14.43 -2.69 7.99
N MET A 162 -14.11 -3.82 8.60
CA MET A 162 -15.03 -4.51 9.49
C MET A 162 -15.23 -3.76 10.80
N LEU A 163 -14.19 -3.13 11.35
CA LEU A 163 -14.30 -2.26 12.52
C LEU A 163 -15.26 -1.10 12.21
N HIS A 164 -15.07 -0.45 11.05
CA HIS A 164 -15.88 0.67 10.58
C HIS A 164 -17.34 0.30 10.33
N GLN A 165 -17.60 -0.77 9.57
CA GLN A 165 -18.96 -1.10 9.11
C GLN A 165 -19.71 -2.06 10.02
N GLY A 166 -19.01 -2.96 10.72
CA GLY A 166 -19.64 -4.07 11.44
C GLY A 166 -19.56 -3.99 12.96
N ILE A 167 -18.55 -3.36 13.52
CA ILE A 167 -18.32 -3.34 14.98
C ILE A 167 -18.77 -2.01 15.59
N LEU A 168 -18.23 -0.89 15.14
CA LEU A 168 -18.52 0.43 15.73
C LEU A 168 -20.00 0.82 15.66
N PRO A 169 -20.70 0.71 14.51
CA PRO A 169 -22.12 1.08 14.46
C PRO A 169 -23.02 0.16 15.29
N GLN A 170 -22.52 -1.01 15.67
CA GLN A 170 -23.23 -1.98 16.50
C GLN A 170 -22.59 -2.15 17.89
N HIS A 171 -21.87 -1.14 18.37
CA HIS A 171 -21.09 -1.20 19.60
C HIS A 171 -21.91 -1.66 20.82
N GLY A 172 -23.21 -1.38 20.87
CA GLY A 172 -24.10 -1.85 21.93
C GLY A 172 -24.12 -3.37 22.09
N ARG A 173 -23.91 -4.14 20.99
CA ARG A 173 -23.77 -5.60 21.02
C ARG A 173 -22.39 -6.06 21.44
N TRP A 174 -21.42 -5.15 21.53
CA TRP A 174 -20.02 -5.39 21.89
C TRP A 174 -19.66 -4.79 23.27
N ASN A 175 -20.67 -4.41 24.07
CA ASN A 175 -20.47 -3.72 25.34
C ASN A 175 -19.44 -4.41 26.24
N ARG A 176 -19.56 -5.74 26.47
CA ARG A 176 -18.57 -6.52 27.23
C ARG A 176 -17.15 -6.35 26.68
N PHE A 177 -17.01 -6.43 25.36
CA PHE A 177 -15.71 -6.32 24.70
C PHE A 177 -15.08 -4.95 24.93
N PHE A 178 -15.84 -3.89 24.71
CA PHE A 178 -15.35 -2.52 24.91
C PHE A 178 -15.10 -2.17 26.37
N THR A 179 -15.91 -2.66 27.31
CA THR A 179 -15.71 -2.43 28.74
C THR A 179 -14.38 -2.98 29.24
N HIS A 180 -13.94 -4.13 28.72
CA HIS A 180 -12.71 -4.81 29.15
C HIS A 180 -11.53 -4.60 28.17
N LEU A 181 -11.64 -3.69 27.21
CA LEU A 181 -10.60 -3.47 26.18
C LEU A 181 -9.34 -2.87 26.80
N ARG A 182 -8.22 -3.59 26.73
CA ARG A 182 -6.92 -3.22 27.33
C ARG A 182 -5.89 -2.82 26.30
N TYR A 183 -5.86 -3.47 25.14
CA TYR A 183 -4.91 -3.19 24.07
C TYR A 183 -5.60 -3.10 22.71
N ILE A 184 -5.14 -2.14 21.92
CA ILE A 184 -5.41 -2.04 20.47
C ILE A 184 -4.08 -2.21 19.76
N VAL A 185 -3.96 -3.25 18.93
CA VAL A 185 -2.78 -3.51 18.11
C VAL A 185 -3.08 -3.09 16.68
N ILE A 186 -2.21 -2.26 16.09
CA ILE A 186 -2.28 -1.86 14.69
C ILE A 186 -1.00 -2.37 14.03
N ASP A 187 -1.11 -3.48 13.31
CA ASP A 187 0.04 -4.07 12.63
C ASP A 187 0.19 -3.52 11.21
N GLU A 188 1.44 -3.49 10.72
CA GLU A 188 1.82 -2.92 9.43
C GLU A 188 1.30 -1.47 9.24
N VAL A 189 1.51 -0.61 10.26
CA VAL A 189 0.95 0.75 10.28
C VAL A 189 1.34 1.59 9.06
N HIS A 190 2.49 1.33 8.44
CA HIS A 190 2.95 1.95 7.19
C HIS A 190 2.08 1.63 5.96
N ALA A 191 1.26 0.57 6.02
CA ALA A 191 0.29 0.26 4.96
C ALA A 191 -0.92 1.20 4.98
N TYR A 192 -1.17 1.86 6.10
CA TYR A 192 -2.27 2.82 6.27
C TYR A 192 -1.77 4.23 5.97
N ARG A 193 -1.63 4.56 4.71
CA ARG A 193 -1.16 5.85 4.19
C ARG A 193 -2.20 6.50 3.29
N GLY A 194 -2.02 7.80 2.99
CA GLY A 194 -2.93 8.56 2.13
C GLY A 194 -4.37 8.47 2.60
N VAL A 195 -5.29 8.30 1.68
CA VAL A 195 -6.73 8.20 1.94
C VAL A 195 -7.06 7.11 2.96
N PHE A 196 -6.48 5.90 2.80
CA PHE A 196 -6.77 4.79 3.70
C PHE A 196 -6.31 5.05 5.13
N GLY A 197 -5.13 5.66 5.31
CA GLY A 197 -4.62 6.05 6.61
C GLY A 197 -5.44 7.16 7.26
N SER A 198 -5.88 8.15 6.47
CA SER A 198 -6.72 9.26 6.91
C SER A 198 -8.09 8.78 7.41
N HIS A 199 -8.70 7.84 6.69
CA HIS A 199 -9.91 7.17 7.14
C HIS A 199 -9.67 6.34 8.42
N LEU A 200 -8.58 5.57 8.50
CA LEU A 200 -8.27 4.80 9.70
C LEU A 200 -8.11 5.70 10.92
N ALA A 201 -7.42 6.84 10.80
CA ALA A 201 -7.29 7.80 11.90
C ALA A 201 -8.66 8.27 12.41
N ASN A 202 -9.61 8.54 11.51
CA ASN A 202 -10.99 8.88 11.88
C ASN A 202 -11.76 7.68 12.49
N VAL A 203 -11.54 6.46 12.02
CA VAL A 203 -12.07 5.24 12.66
C VAL A 203 -11.52 5.10 14.08
N MET A 204 -10.23 5.42 14.30
CA MET A 204 -9.63 5.40 15.64
C MET A 204 -10.20 6.49 16.55
N ARG A 205 -10.49 7.71 16.04
CA ARG A 205 -11.20 8.77 16.78
C ARG A 205 -12.55 8.26 17.28
N ARG A 206 -13.33 7.61 16.41
CA ARG A 206 -14.64 7.01 16.77
C ARG A 206 -14.49 5.85 17.76
N LEU A 207 -13.52 4.95 17.54
CA LEU A 207 -13.23 3.84 18.46
C LEU A 207 -12.92 4.33 19.86
N LYS A 208 -12.08 5.36 20.00
CA LYS A 208 -11.74 5.96 21.31
C LYS A 208 -12.97 6.58 22.01
N ARG A 209 -13.90 7.17 21.25
CA ARG A 209 -15.19 7.66 21.81
C ARG A 209 -16.00 6.49 22.37
N VAL A 210 -16.14 5.41 21.61
CA VAL A 210 -16.86 4.20 22.07
C VAL A 210 -16.17 3.60 23.31
N CYS A 211 -14.85 3.50 23.34
CA CYS A 211 -14.10 3.03 24.51
C CYS A 211 -14.38 3.90 25.75
N ARG A 212 -14.31 5.22 25.63
CA ARG A 212 -14.63 6.16 26.72
C ARG A 212 -16.07 6.00 27.22
N HIS A 213 -17.03 5.78 26.31
CA HIS A 213 -18.42 5.54 26.66
C HIS A 213 -18.60 4.29 27.55
N TYR A 214 -17.80 3.23 27.31
CA TYR A 214 -17.81 2.01 28.12
C TYR A 214 -16.80 2.02 29.29
N GLY A 215 -16.13 3.15 29.53
CA GLY A 215 -15.20 3.32 30.64
C GLY A 215 -13.83 2.68 30.45
N SER A 216 -13.44 2.33 29.22
CA SER A 216 -12.11 1.78 28.94
C SER A 216 -11.18 2.80 28.28
N SER A 217 -9.87 2.65 28.55
CA SER A 217 -8.79 3.44 27.95
C SER A 217 -7.67 2.51 27.52
N PRO A 218 -7.79 1.85 26.36
CA PRO A 218 -6.81 0.88 25.90
C PRO A 218 -5.51 1.54 25.48
N GLN A 219 -4.37 0.91 25.80
CA GLN A 219 -3.08 1.28 25.23
C GLN A 219 -3.00 0.83 23.74
N ILE A 220 -2.28 1.61 22.94
CA ILE A 220 -2.14 1.37 21.50
C ILE A 220 -0.72 0.87 21.22
N ILE A 221 -0.63 -0.21 20.47
CA ILE A 221 0.62 -0.84 20.04
C ILE A 221 0.64 -0.86 18.51
N CYS A 222 1.53 -0.08 17.92
CA CYS A 222 1.73 -0.05 16.48
C CYS A 222 2.98 -0.85 16.08
N CYS A 223 2.90 -1.60 14.98
CA CYS A 223 4.07 -2.22 14.35
C CYS A 223 4.23 -1.67 12.93
N SER A 224 5.45 -1.31 12.57
CA SER A 224 5.78 -0.77 11.26
C SER A 224 6.99 -1.46 10.65
N ALA A 225 7.06 -1.50 9.32
CA ALA A 225 8.34 -1.56 8.64
C ALA A 225 9.04 -0.20 8.78
N THR A 226 10.27 -0.11 8.29
CA THR A 226 11.04 1.12 8.33
C THR A 226 10.44 2.16 7.37
N ILE A 227 10.04 3.30 7.90
CA ILE A 227 9.63 4.53 7.20
C ILE A 227 10.35 5.72 7.84
N ALA A 228 10.37 6.88 7.19
CA ALA A 228 11.11 8.05 7.69
C ALA A 228 10.51 8.65 8.97
N ASN A 229 9.19 8.67 9.08
CA ASN A 229 8.45 9.34 10.16
C ASN A 229 7.53 8.41 10.97
N PRO A 230 8.03 7.30 11.54
CA PRO A 230 7.17 6.29 12.15
C PRO A 230 6.42 6.79 13.39
N GLN A 231 7.05 7.66 14.19
CA GLN A 231 6.43 8.24 15.39
C GLN A 231 5.27 9.15 15.03
N GLU A 232 5.51 10.11 14.17
CA GLU A 232 4.51 11.05 13.69
C GLU A 232 3.33 10.32 13.04
N HIS A 233 3.62 9.40 12.13
CA HIS A 233 2.62 8.65 11.41
C HIS A 233 1.73 7.80 12.34
N ALA A 234 2.35 7.03 13.26
CA ALA A 234 1.62 6.24 14.25
C ALA A 234 0.81 7.13 15.20
N ALA A 235 1.37 8.26 15.66
CA ALA A 235 0.67 9.20 16.51
C ALA A 235 -0.53 9.84 15.81
N ARG A 236 -0.41 10.21 14.53
CA ARG A 236 -1.55 10.76 13.75
C ARG A 236 -2.65 9.71 13.53
N ILE A 237 -2.32 8.45 13.28
CA ILE A 237 -3.31 7.37 13.18
C ILE A 237 -3.98 7.08 14.52
N ALA A 238 -3.19 6.92 15.58
CA ALA A 238 -3.68 6.61 16.92
C ALA A 238 -4.42 7.78 17.58
N GLY A 239 -4.06 9.02 17.20
CA GLY A 239 -4.49 10.24 17.87
C GLY A 239 -3.96 10.34 19.30
N GLU A 240 -2.78 9.77 19.58
CA GLU A 240 -2.12 9.71 20.90
C GLU A 240 -0.59 9.75 20.70
N PRO A 241 0.17 10.27 21.68
CA PRO A 241 1.63 10.19 21.66
C PRO A 241 2.12 8.75 21.64
N MET A 242 3.23 8.51 20.93
CA MET A 242 3.82 7.19 20.75
C MET A 242 5.31 7.19 21.10
N GLU A 243 5.76 6.20 21.88
CA GLU A 243 7.17 5.92 22.08
C GLU A 243 7.71 5.03 20.95
N VAL A 244 8.91 5.35 20.45
CA VAL A 244 9.51 4.65 19.30
C VAL A 244 10.50 3.58 19.78
N VAL A 245 10.26 2.35 19.36
CA VAL A 245 11.18 1.23 19.58
C VAL A 245 11.81 0.84 18.24
N SER A 246 13.02 1.31 17.97
CA SER A 246 13.74 1.11 16.69
C SER A 246 15.01 0.28 16.81
N ASN A 247 15.43 -0.07 18.03
CA ASN A 247 16.68 -0.80 18.30
C ASN A 247 16.54 -2.29 17.97
N ASP A 248 16.42 -2.62 16.67
CA ASP A 248 16.25 -3.99 16.18
C ASP A 248 17.37 -4.93 16.65
N GLY A 249 17.07 -5.82 17.60
CA GLY A 249 17.98 -6.82 18.14
C GLY A 249 17.91 -8.18 17.46
N SER A 250 17.12 -8.33 16.39
CA SER A 250 17.03 -9.61 15.68
C SER A 250 18.32 -9.94 14.92
N PRO A 251 18.72 -11.21 14.84
CA PRO A 251 19.85 -11.62 14.02
C PRO A 251 19.47 -11.53 12.54
N ARG A 252 20.47 -11.28 11.70
CA ARG A 252 20.31 -11.32 10.24
C ARG A 252 21.50 -12.04 9.62
N GLY A 253 21.23 -12.99 8.74
CA GLY A 253 22.26 -13.60 7.88
C GLY A 253 22.84 -12.60 6.88
N PRO A 254 23.98 -12.92 6.25
CA PRO A 254 24.55 -12.08 5.22
C PRO A 254 23.61 -12.05 4.00
N LYS A 255 23.53 -10.89 3.33
CA LYS A 255 22.74 -10.73 2.12
C LYS A 255 23.62 -10.18 1.00
N ARG A 256 23.48 -10.76 -0.19
CA ARG A 256 24.09 -10.22 -1.40
C ARG A 256 23.02 -9.57 -2.24
N PHE A 257 23.13 -8.27 -2.42
CA PHE A 257 22.20 -7.46 -3.21
C PHE A 257 22.88 -7.11 -4.54
N VAL A 258 22.28 -7.55 -5.64
CA VAL A 258 22.81 -7.39 -7.00
C VAL A 258 21.90 -6.46 -7.79
N LEU A 259 22.50 -5.44 -8.38
CA LEU A 259 21.86 -4.60 -9.37
C LEU A 259 22.12 -5.22 -10.75
N TRP A 260 21.07 -5.68 -11.37
CA TRP A 260 21.09 -6.38 -12.65
C TRP A 260 20.47 -5.49 -13.71
N ASN A 261 21.29 -4.91 -14.60
CA ASN A 261 20.85 -4.00 -15.64
C ASN A 261 20.83 -4.74 -17.00
N PRO A 262 19.66 -5.00 -17.60
CA PRO A 262 19.55 -5.64 -18.90
C PRO A 262 20.38 -4.88 -19.96
N PRO A 263 21.11 -5.56 -20.85
CA PRO A 263 21.97 -4.89 -21.83
C PRO A 263 21.16 -4.10 -22.85
N PRO A 264 21.70 -2.98 -23.38
CA PRO A 264 21.10 -2.28 -24.49
C PRO A 264 21.12 -3.16 -25.74
N LEU A 265 20.08 -3.05 -26.56
CA LEU A 265 20.04 -3.69 -27.87
C LEU A 265 20.96 -2.92 -28.81
N ARG A 266 22.01 -3.56 -29.28
CA ARG A 266 22.82 -3.04 -30.39
C ARG A 266 22.01 -3.24 -31.67
N ASP A 267 21.76 -2.14 -32.41
CA ASP A 267 21.09 -2.14 -33.74
C ASP A 267 19.58 -2.42 -33.77
N ALA A 268 18.82 -1.90 -32.81
CA ALA A 268 17.38 -1.77 -33.03
C ALA A 268 17.12 -0.60 -34.01
N ALA A 269 17.40 -0.81 -35.31
CA ALA A 269 16.66 -0.10 -36.34
C ALA A 269 15.17 -0.32 -36.05
N TRP A 270 14.38 0.72 -36.04
CA TRP A 270 12.94 0.72 -35.79
C TRP A 270 12.23 -0.33 -36.65
N GLY A 271 12.20 -1.57 -36.19
CA GLY A 271 11.60 -2.70 -36.83
C GLY A 271 10.61 -3.36 -35.89
N ASP A 272 9.52 -3.79 -36.45
CA ASP A 272 8.35 -4.49 -35.91
C ASP A 272 8.73 -5.62 -34.92
N ASN A 273 9.18 -5.25 -33.73
CA ASN A 273 9.66 -6.23 -32.75
C ASN A 273 8.56 -6.49 -31.69
N THR A 274 7.60 -7.35 -32.08
CA THR A 274 6.55 -7.90 -31.24
C THR A 274 7.07 -8.94 -30.22
N ASP A 275 8.38 -9.18 -30.16
CA ASP A 275 8.95 -10.11 -29.20
C ASP A 275 8.98 -9.46 -27.80
N TRP A 276 8.11 -9.92 -26.90
CA TRP A 276 8.05 -9.51 -25.50
C TRP A 276 9.39 -9.68 -24.74
N ARG A 277 10.35 -10.44 -25.30
CA ARG A 277 11.71 -10.61 -24.75
C ARG A 277 12.57 -9.36 -24.92
N VAL A 278 12.15 -8.46 -25.80
CA VAL A 278 12.87 -7.23 -26.12
C VAL A 278 11.99 -6.05 -25.72
N GLY A 279 12.44 -5.24 -24.77
CA GLY A 279 11.75 -4.05 -24.27
C GLY A 279 12.43 -2.78 -24.77
N GLY A 280 11.94 -2.19 -25.88
CA GLY A 280 12.50 -0.96 -26.41
C GLY A 280 14.00 -1.06 -26.68
N ASP A 281 14.81 -0.11 -26.15
CA ASP A 281 16.26 -0.05 -26.35
C ASP A 281 17.07 -1.03 -25.49
N ARG A 282 16.42 -1.79 -24.59
CA ARG A 282 17.05 -2.79 -23.71
C ARG A 282 16.35 -4.14 -23.77
N ARG A 283 17.08 -5.21 -23.44
CA ARG A 283 16.49 -6.54 -23.28
C ARG A 283 15.40 -6.50 -22.21
N SER A 284 14.33 -7.27 -22.41
CA SER A 284 13.18 -7.28 -21.51
C SER A 284 13.55 -7.69 -20.08
N PRO A 285 13.30 -6.85 -19.07
CA PRO A 285 13.57 -7.19 -17.67
C PRO A 285 12.75 -8.37 -17.18
N LEU A 286 11.57 -8.58 -17.77
CA LEU A 286 10.73 -9.74 -17.48
C LEU A 286 11.39 -11.04 -17.95
N TRP A 287 12.05 -11.02 -19.11
CA TRP A 287 12.80 -12.16 -19.60
C TRP A 287 14.07 -12.44 -18.78
N GLU A 288 14.77 -11.39 -18.31
CA GLU A 288 15.87 -11.55 -17.36
C GLU A 288 15.39 -12.24 -16.07
N GLY A 289 14.20 -11.83 -15.57
CA GLY A 289 13.56 -12.47 -14.43
C GLY A 289 13.24 -13.94 -14.65
N VAL A 290 12.70 -14.30 -15.83
CA VAL A 290 12.44 -15.70 -16.22
C VAL A 290 13.73 -16.51 -16.25
N HIS A 291 14.79 -15.96 -16.85
CA HIS A 291 16.08 -16.65 -16.96
C HIS A 291 16.71 -16.89 -15.58
N LEU A 292 16.79 -15.88 -14.74
CA LEU A 292 17.32 -16.00 -13.38
C LEU A 292 16.48 -16.94 -12.51
N MET A 293 15.14 -16.83 -12.55
CA MET A 293 14.24 -17.75 -11.85
C MET A 293 14.49 -19.20 -12.26
N THR A 294 14.57 -19.45 -13.57
CA THR A 294 14.78 -20.80 -14.11
C THR A 294 16.15 -21.35 -13.68
N SER A 295 17.20 -20.53 -13.73
CA SER A 295 18.56 -20.94 -13.32
C SER A 295 18.63 -21.27 -11.83
N LEU A 296 17.98 -20.46 -10.96
CA LEU A 296 17.92 -20.68 -9.52
C LEU A 296 17.11 -21.93 -9.16
N VAL A 297 15.92 -22.11 -9.76
CA VAL A 297 15.06 -23.28 -9.54
C VAL A 297 15.76 -24.57 -9.97
N ARG A 298 16.53 -24.57 -11.05
CA ARG A 298 17.34 -25.73 -11.48
C ARG A 298 18.38 -26.16 -10.45
N GLN A 299 18.85 -25.23 -9.64
CA GLN A 299 19.78 -25.49 -8.52
C GLN A 299 19.08 -25.81 -7.20
N GLY A 300 17.74 -25.93 -7.20
CA GLY A 300 16.95 -26.20 -6.00
C GLY A 300 16.82 -25.00 -5.06
N VAL A 301 17.08 -23.80 -5.53
CA VAL A 301 17.01 -22.54 -4.75
C VAL A 301 15.57 -22.05 -4.72
N GLN A 302 15.01 -21.89 -3.52
CA GLN A 302 13.66 -21.40 -3.37
C GLN A 302 13.62 -19.88 -3.59
N THR A 303 12.96 -19.46 -4.67
CA THR A 303 13.05 -18.11 -5.25
C THR A 303 11.68 -17.47 -5.35
N ILE A 304 11.57 -16.19 -4.93
CA ILE A 304 10.43 -15.35 -5.24
C ILE A 304 10.82 -14.28 -6.27
N ALA A 305 9.95 -14.03 -7.25
CA ALA A 305 10.06 -12.90 -8.17
C ALA A 305 8.89 -11.94 -7.97
N PHE A 306 9.19 -10.71 -7.56
CA PHE A 306 8.21 -9.64 -7.46
C PHE A 306 8.10 -8.87 -8.78
N VAL A 307 6.85 -8.58 -9.18
CA VAL A 307 6.51 -7.83 -10.38
C VAL A 307 5.37 -6.85 -10.10
N ARG A 308 5.28 -5.78 -10.90
CA ARG A 308 4.27 -4.72 -10.71
C ARG A 308 2.86 -5.12 -11.14
N THR A 309 2.69 -6.04 -12.09
CA THR A 309 1.38 -6.38 -12.67
C THR A 309 1.05 -7.86 -12.56
N ARG A 310 -0.25 -8.17 -12.50
CA ARG A 310 -0.75 -9.56 -12.48
C ARG A 310 -0.34 -10.32 -13.74
N LEU A 311 -0.40 -9.63 -14.89
CA LEU A 311 0.02 -10.22 -16.18
C LEU A 311 1.51 -10.59 -16.16
N ALA A 312 2.38 -9.73 -15.63
CA ALA A 312 3.81 -10.02 -15.52
C ALA A 312 4.08 -11.24 -14.63
N ALA A 313 3.34 -11.43 -13.52
CA ALA A 313 3.46 -12.61 -12.67
C ALA A 313 3.09 -13.90 -13.44
N GLU A 314 1.99 -13.89 -14.18
CA GLU A 314 1.58 -15.02 -15.01
C GLU A 314 2.58 -15.31 -16.14
N LEU A 315 3.15 -14.29 -16.75
CA LEU A 315 4.17 -14.46 -17.80
C LEU A 315 5.46 -15.06 -17.26
N ILE A 316 5.96 -14.61 -16.10
CA ILE A 316 7.13 -15.23 -15.46
C ILE A 316 6.83 -16.71 -15.15
N PHE A 317 5.68 -16.98 -14.52
CA PHE A 317 5.26 -18.33 -14.20
C PHE A 317 5.22 -19.24 -15.45
N ARG A 318 4.45 -18.82 -16.47
CA ARG A 318 4.27 -19.58 -17.69
C ARG A 318 5.60 -19.86 -18.40
N ASN A 319 6.39 -18.82 -18.63
CA ASN A 319 7.63 -18.95 -19.39
C ASN A 319 8.70 -19.73 -18.62
N SER A 320 8.80 -19.54 -17.30
CA SER A 320 9.71 -20.35 -16.47
C SER A 320 9.34 -21.83 -16.50
N ARG A 321 8.03 -22.13 -16.39
CA ARG A 321 7.52 -23.50 -16.49
C ARG A 321 7.83 -24.14 -17.86
N ASP A 322 7.62 -23.39 -18.94
CA ASP A 322 7.85 -23.87 -20.29
C ASP A 322 9.35 -24.14 -20.56
N LEU A 323 10.26 -23.34 -20.01
CA LEU A 323 11.70 -23.57 -20.06
C LEU A 323 12.17 -24.73 -19.16
N LEU A 324 11.50 -24.98 -18.05
CA LEU A 324 11.85 -26.07 -17.13
C LEU A 324 11.29 -27.42 -17.58
N ARG A 325 10.15 -27.44 -18.28
CA ARG A 325 9.48 -28.69 -18.69
C ARG A 325 10.37 -29.63 -19.48
N PRO A 326 11.18 -29.20 -20.50
CA PRO A 326 12.10 -30.07 -21.21
C PRO A 326 13.25 -30.58 -20.33
N VAL A 327 13.61 -29.87 -19.28
CA VAL A 327 14.70 -30.23 -18.34
C VAL A 327 14.19 -31.25 -17.32
N SER A 328 13.06 -30.94 -16.68
CA SER A 328 12.41 -31.78 -15.66
C SER A 328 10.96 -31.34 -15.46
N PRO A 329 9.98 -32.22 -15.76
CA PRO A 329 8.57 -31.94 -15.47
C PRO A 329 8.32 -31.60 -14.01
N ARG A 330 9.02 -32.23 -13.06
CA ARG A 330 8.91 -31.96 -11.61
C ARG A 330 9.33 -30.53 -11.27
N LEU A 331 10.39 -30.00 -11.89
CA LEU A 331 10.80 -28.63 -11.68
C LEU A 331 9.79 -27.63 -12.28
N ALA A 332 9.18 -27.99 -13.42
CA ALA A 332 8.13 -27.17 -14.02
C ALA A 332 6.89 -27.07 -13.11
N GLU A 333 6.53 -28.14 -12.40
CA GLU A 333 5.44 -28.17 -11.42
C GLU A 333 5.78 -27.45 -10.08
N ALA A 334 7.07 -27.23 -9.83
CA ALA A 334 7.55 -26.50 -8.65
C ALA A 334 7.60 -24.98 -8.84
N VAL A 335 7.10 -24.44 -9.96
CA VAL A 335 6.96 -23.00 -10.20
C VAL A 335 5.48 -22.63 -10.22
N HIS A 336 5.11 -21.54 -9.54
CA HIS A 336 3.75 -21.03 -9.47
C HIS A 336 3.67 -19.51 -9.57
N ALA A 337 2.49 -18.97 -9.88
CA ALA A 337 2.16 -17.57 -9.68
C ALA A 337 1.38 -17.39 -8.37
N TYR A 338 1.49 -16.20 -7.75
CA TYR A 338 0.67 -15.81 -6.61
C TYR A 338 0.22 -14.36 -6.77
N ARG A 339 -1.08 -14.11 -6.82
CA ARG A 339 -1.64 -12.78 -7.04
C ARG A 339 -3.01 -12.58 -6.40
N GLY A 340 -3.42 -11.33 -6.25
CA GLY A 340 -4.81 -11.02 -5.93
C GLY A 340 -5.75 -11.55 -7.02
N GLY A 341 -6.91 -12.07 -6.59
CA GLY A 341 -7.92 -12.66 -7.47
C GLY A 341 -7.98 -14.20 -7.49
N TYR A 342 -6.99 -14.89 -6.92
CA TYR A 342 -7.12 -16.32 -6.64
C TYR A 342 -8.11 -16.58 -5.51
N LEU A 343 -8.80 -17.71 -5.56
CA LEU A 343 -9.68 -18.15 -4.48
C LEU A 343 -8.90 -18.29 -3.16
N PRO A 344 -9.53 -18.04 -2.01
CA PRO A 344 -8.85 -18.16 -0.70
C PRO A 344 -8.24 -19.54 -0.46
N GLU A 345 -8.86 -20.60 -0.97
CA GLU A 345 -8.39 -21.98 -0.85
C GLU A 345 -7.12 -22.22 -1.69
N GLU A 346 -7.10 -21.73 -2.93
CA GLU A 346 -5.93 -21.82 -3.82
C GLU A 346 -4.72 -21.09 -3.22
N ARG A 347 -4.94 -19.89 -2.65
CA ARG A 347 -3.88 -19.13 -2.00
C ARG A 347 -3.28 -19.89 -0.83
N ARG A 348 -4.13 -20.45 0.07
CA ARG A 348 -3.68 -21.24 1.22
C ARG A 348 -2.89 -22.48 0.79
N GLU A 349 -3.29 -23.12 -0.30
CA GLU A 349 -2.57 -24.29 -0.82
C GLU A 349 -1.19 -23.90 -1.35
N ILE A 350 -1.07 -22.78 -2.10
CA ILE A 350 0.22 -22.28 -2.55
C ILE A 350 1.12 -21.92 -1.36
N GLU A 351 0.57 -21.21 -0.36
CA GLU A 351 1.29 -20.87 0.87
C GLU A 351 1.80 -22.12 1.61
N ARG A 352 0.96 -23.13 1.80
CA ARG A 352 1.33 -24.41 2.40
C ARG A 352 2.48 -25.09 1.65
N ARG A 353 2.37 -25.15 0.33
CA ARG A 353 3.38 -25.78 -0.55
C ARG A 353 4.70 -24.98 -0.57
N LEU A 354 4.65 -23.64 -0.44
CA LEU A 354 5.84 -22.80 -0.27
C LEU A 354 6.56 -23.12 1.03
N VAL A 355 5.83 -23.14 2.16
CA VAL A 355 6.40 -23.50 3.46
C VAL A 355 6.98 -24.90 3.45
N GLY A 356 6.30 -25.85 2.79
CA GLY A 356 6.75 -27.24 2.63
C GLY A 356 7.90 -27.44 1.63
N ARG A 357 8.42 -26.35 0.99
CA ARG A 357 9.45 -26.37 -0.07
C ARG A 357 9.08 -27.24 -1.27
N GLU A 358 7.79 -27.48 -1.50
CA GLU A 358 7.28 -28.16 -2.68
C GLU A 358 7.30 -27.21 -3.90
N ILE A 359 7.11 -25.91 -3.65
CA ILE A 359 7.27 -24.83 -4.63
C ILE A 359 8.66 -24.24 -4.46
N LEU A 360 9.45 -24.24 -5.52
CA LEU A 360 10.79 -23.68 -5.59
C LEU A 360 10.82 -22.29 -6.25
N GLY A 361 9.86 -21.98 -7.12
CA GLY A 361 9.76 -20.67 -7.77
C GLY A 361 8.36 -20.09 -7.63
N VAL A 362 8.23 -18.86 -7.16
CA VAL A 362 6.95 -18.15 -7.11
C VAL A 362 7.08 -16.75 -7.71
N ALA A 363 6.23 -16.44 -8.70
CA ALA A 363 6.11 -15.09 -9.24
C ALA A 363 4.92 -14.38 -8.57
N SER A 364 5.15 -13.24 -7.96
CA SER A 364 4.12 -12.53 -7.18
C SER A 364 4.06 -11.04 -7.49
N THR A 365 2.87 -10.47 -7.34
CA THR A 365 2.73 -9.02 -7.17
C THR A 365 3.05 -8.66 -5.70
N ASN A 366 2.74 -7.44 -5.27
CA ASN A 366 2.85 -7.03 -3.85
C ASN A 366 2.00 -7.88 -2.87
N ALA A 367 1.22 -8.85 -3.36
CA ALA A 367 0.39 -9.71 -2.52
C ALA A 367 1.18 -10.55 -1.49
N LEU A 368 2.47 -10.86 -1.76
CA LEU A 368 3.38 -11.51 -0.83
C LEU A 368 4.39 -10.53 -0.18
N GLU A 369 4.23 -9.24 -0.36
CA GLU A 369 5.07 -8.20 0.27
C GLU A 369 4.79 -8.08 1.77
N LEU A 370 3.50 -8.08 2.17
CA LEU A 370 3.08 -7.94 3.56
C LEU A 370 3.13 -9.28 4.33
N GLY A 371 3.57 -9.22 5.55
CA GLY A 371 3.71 -10.09 6.70
C GLY A 371 3.24 -11.57 6.70
N ILE A 372 2.71 -12.14 5.61
CA ILE A 372 2.31 -13.54 5.56
C ILE A 372 3.55 -14.43 5.73
N ASP A 373 3.46 -15.43 6.60
CA ASP A 373 4.54 -16.39 6.81
C ASP A 373 4.55 -17.47 5.70
N ILE A 374 5.41 -17.23 4.71
CA ILE A 374 5.68 -18.15 3.58
C ILE A 374 6.97 -18.95 3.76
N GLY A 375 7.52 -18.97 5.00
CA GLY A 375 8.81 -19.59 5.27
C GLY A 375 9.99 -18.70 4.86
N SER A 376 11.19 -19.29 4.91
CA SER A 376 12.43 -18.63 4.49
C SER A 376 12.73 -18.96 3.05
N LEU A 377 12.71 -17.93 2.20
CA LEU A 377 13.13 -18.04 0.81
C LEU A 377 14.64 -17.76 0.70
N ASP A 378 15.29 -18.41 -0.28
CA ASP A 378 16.74 -18.31 -0.44
C ASP A 378 17.12 -17.14 -1.35
N ALA A 379 16.26 -16.82 -2.35
CA ALA A 379 16.48 -15.74 -3.29
C ALA A 379 15.22 -14.89 -3.53
N CYS A 380 15.43 -13.60 -3.79
CA CYS A 380 14.40 -12.64 -4.17
C CYS A 380 14.82 -11.90 -5.44
N LEU A 381 14.00 -11.96 -6.48
CA LEU A 381 14.14 -11.20 -7.71
C LEU A 381 13.11 -10.06 -7.70
N LEU A 382 13.55 -8.84 -7.93
CA LEU A 382 12.74 -7.63 -8.03
C LEU A 382 12.75 -7.19 -9.50
N VAL A 383 11.67 -7.40 -10.23
CA VAL A 383 11.60 -7.06 -11.67
C VAL A 383 11.11 -5.61 -11.82
N GLY A 384 12.05 -4.70 -11.80
CA GLY A 384 11.84 -3.26 -11.67
C GLY A 384 11.82 -2.79 -10.22
N TYR A 385 12.17 -1.52 -10.03
CA TYR A 385 12.07 -0.85 -8.73
C TYR A 385 10.59 -0.77 -8.30
N PRO A 386 10.23 -1.18 -7.08
CA PRO A 386 8.82 -1.28 -6.67
C PRO A 386 8.12 0.08 -6.44
N GLY A 387 8.83 1.19 -6.61
CA GLY A 387 8.30 2.54 -6.48
C GLY A 387 8.60 3.21 -5.14
N ALA A 388 9.04 2.45 -4.12
CA ALA A 388 9.43 2.97 -2.82
C ALA A 388 10.58 2.13 -2.23
N ILE A 389 11.49 2.77 -1.48
CA ILE A 389 12.58 2.10 -0.75
C ILE A 389 11.98 1.19 0.34
N ALA A 390 10.92 1.64 1.00
CA ALA A 390 10.22 0.82 1.98
C ALA A 390 9.72 -0.51 1.38
N SER A 391 9.06 -0.48 0.22
CA SER A 391 8.63 -1.67 -0.51
C SER A 391 9.81 -2.53 -0.99
N LEU A 392 10.88 -1.90 -1.49
CA LEU A 392 12.10 -2.61 -1.88
C LEU A 392 12.63 -3.48 -0.74
N TRP A 393 12.79 -2.90 0.44
CA TRP A 393 13.32 -3.62 1.60
C TRP A 393 12.33 -4.64 2.19
N GLN A 394 11.03 -4.43 2.08
CA GLN A 394 10.01 -5.41 2.46
C GLN A 394 10.04 -6.65 1.54
N GLN A 395 10.09 -6.43 0.23
CA GLN A 395 10.19 -7.50 -0.77
C GLN A 395 11.53 -8.24 -0.63
N ALA A 396 12.64 -7.51 -0.55
CA ALA A 396 13.97 -8.05 -0.30
C ALA A 396 14.07 -8.81 1.04
N GLY A 397 13.30 -8.40 2.04
CA GLY A 397 13.18 -9.03 3.34
C GLY A 397 12.52 -10.41 3.32
N ARG A 398 11.88 -10.80 2.21
CA ARG A 398 11.33 -12.15 2.03
C ARG A 398 12.41 -13.20 1.84
N ALA A 399 13.59 -12.84 1.37
CA ALA A 399 14.76 -13.70 1.33
C ALA A 399 15.62 -13.53 2.59
N GLY A 400 16.16 -14.65 3.10
CA GLY A 400 17.18 -14.64 4.15
C GLY A 400 16.67 -14.49 5.57
N ARG A 401 15.63 -15.22 5.96
CA ARG A 401 15.22 -15.39 7.38
C ARG A 401 16.15 -16.32 8.16
N GLY A 402 17.02 -17.07 7.46
CA GLY A 402 17.98 -17.99 8.04
C GLY A 402 19.33 -17.36 8.37
N ARG A 403 20.28 -18.20 8.81
CA ARG A 403 21.68 -17.81 9.06
C ARG A 403 22.56 -17.86 7.80
N GLU A 404 22.06 -18.49 6.73
CA GLU A 404 22.79 -18.63 5.45
C GLU A 404 22.72 -17.36 4.62
N GLU A 405 23.68 -17.24 3.69
CA GLU A 405 23.70 -16.13 2.72
C GLU A 405 22.46 -16.19 1.82
N SER A 406 21.81 -15.07 1.62
CA SER A 406 20.64 -14.93 0.73
C SER A 406 20.94 -13.99 -0.42
N LEU A 407 20.23 -14.22 -1.55
CA LEU A 407 20.40 -13.45 -2.76
C LEU A 407 19.19 -12.52 -2.99
N ILE A 408 19.50 -11.25 -3.31
CA ILE A 408 18.52 -10.28 -3.78
C ILE A 408 19.01 -9.76 -5.11
N VAL A 409 18.16 -9.75 -6.13
CA VAL A 409 18.51 -9.20 -7.46
C VAL A 409 17.46 -8.17 -7.86
N LEU A 410 17.86 -6.91 -7.98
CA LEU A 410 17.04 -5.87 -8.59
C LEU A 410 17.34 -5.80 -10.09
N ILE A 411 16.36 -6.15 -10.91
CA ILE A 411 16.45 -6.16 -12.37
C ILE A 411 15.88 -4.84 -12.88
N GLY A 412 16.74 -3.98 -13.43
CA GLY A 412 16.36 -2.66 -13.91
C GLY A 412 15.45 -2.70 -15.12
N GLN A 413 14.44 -1.85 -15.11
CA GLN A 413 13.61 -1.56 -16.29
C GLN A 413 14.23 -0.44 -17.13
N ASN A 414 13.75 -0.27 -18.35
CA ASN A 414 14.12 0.87 -19.19
C ASN A 414 13.25 2.10 -18.84
N SER A 415 13.22 2.45 -17.54
CA SER A 415 12.56 3.64 -17.02
C SER A 415 13.60 4.62 -16.46
N PRO A 416 13.32 5.93 -16.43
CA PRO A 416 14.27 6.91 -15.90
C PRO A 416 14.74 6.56 -14.48
N ILE A 417 13.81 6.20 -13.58
CA ILE A 417 14.11 5.87 -12.18
C ILE A 417 14.97 4.61 -12.07
N ASP A 418 14.59 3.54 -12.74
CA ASP A 418 15.37 2.30 -12.65
C ASP A 418 16.80 2.53 -13.17
N GLN A 419 16.97 3.26 -14.29
CA GLN A 419 18.29 3.56 -14.85
C GLN A 419 19.09 4.52 -13.96
N TYR A 420 18.44 5.50 -13.32
CA TYR A 420 19.08 6.35 -12.32
C TYR A 420 19.61 5.51 -11.15
N LEU A 421 18.79 4.61 -10.59
CA LEU A 421 19.19 3.73 -9.48
C LEU A 421 20.30 2.75 -9.87
N MET A 422 20.32 2.26 -11.12
CA MET A 422 21.44 1.43 -11.63
C MET A 422 22.75 2.19 -11.68
N ALA A 423 22.73 3.50 -11.97
CA ALA A 423 23.91 4.36 -12.00
C ALA A 423 24.29 4.94 -10.62
N HIS A 424 23.28 5.16 -9.75
CA HIS A 424 23.43 5.80 -8.43
C HIS A 424 23.01 4.85 -7.31
N TYR A 425 23.58 3.65 -7.28
CA TYR A 425 23.20 2.58 -6.36
C TYR A 425 23.27 2.99 -4.88
N GLN A 426 24.13 3.95 -4.52
CA GLN A 426 24.25 4.49 -3.16
C GLN A 426 22.89 5.00 -2.64
N TYR A 427 22.03 5.49 -3.51
CA TYR A 427 20.69 5.96 -3.14
C TYR A 427 19.88 4.86 -2.42
N LEU A 428 19.93 3.61 -2.92
CA LEU A 428 19.18 2.49 -2.33
C LEU A 428 19.65 2.08 -0.93
N PHE A 429 20.91 2.36 -0.60
CA PHE A 429 21.55 1.86 0.63
C PHE A 429 21.79 2.96 1.67
N ALA A 430 21.88 4.23 1.25
CA ALA A 430 22.23 5.37 2.10
C ALA A 430 21.03 6.25 2.46
N GLN A 431 19.97 6.24 1.65
CA GLN A 431 18.82 7.10 1.89
C GLN A 431 17.87 6.53 2.94
N SER A 432 17.25 7.43 3.69
CA SER A 432 16.09 7.09 4.53
C SER A 432 14.93 6.64 3.65
N PRO A 433 14.09 5.70 4.08
CA PRO A 433 12.83 5.44 3.43
C PRO A 433 11.96 6.70 3.34
N GLU A 434 10.91 6.62 2.55
CA GLU A 434 9.98 7.70 2.29
C GLU A 434 9.13 8.06 3.52
N HIS A 435 8.60 9.28 3.53
CA HIS A 435 7.65 9.75 4.55
C HIS A 435 6.25 9.24 4.24
N ALA A 436 5.62 8.56 5.20
CA ALA A 436 4.20 8.23 5.14
C ALA A 436 3.37 9.48 5.48
N VAL A 437 2.42 9.80 4.59
CA VAL A 437 1.57 10.99 4.71
C VAL A 437 0.11 10.57 4.87
N ILE A 438 -0.60 11.23 5.77
CA ILE A 438 -2.06 11.15 5.95
C ILE A 438 -2.60 12.54 6.27
N ASP A 439 -3.85 12.77 5.88
CA ASP A 439 -4.62 13.94 6.30
C ASP A 439 -5.96 13.52 6.92
N PRO A 440 -6.00 13.30 8.24
CA PRO A 440 -7.23 12.94 8.95
C PRO A 440 -8.25 14.07 9.03
N ASP A 441 -7.81 15.31 8.83
CA ASP A 441 -8.62 16.51 8.99
C ASP A 441 -9.24 16.99 7.67
N ASN A 442 -8.92 16.32 6.56
CA ASN A 442 -9.54 16.58 5.26
C ASN A 442 -11.07 16.58 5.37
N PRO A 443 -11.76 17.70 5.02
CA PRO A 443 -13.19 17.85 5.24
C PRO A 443 -14.03 16.82 4.48
N HIS A 444 -13.60 16.41 3.28
CA HIS A 444 -14.30 15.40 2.48
C HIS A 444 -14.26 14.00 3.12
N ILE A 445 -13.23 13.71 3.91
CA ILE A 445 -13.14 12.50 4.73
C ILE A 445 -13.95 12.66 6.02
N THR A 446 -13.78 13.80 6.69
CA THR A 446 -14.35 14.08 8.01
C THR A 446 -15.86 14.06 8.00
N VAL A 447 -16.52 14.59 6.95
CA VAL A 447 -17.98 14.61 6.83
C VAL A 447 -18.60 13.20 6.96
N GLY A 448 -18.04 12.20 6.27
CA GLY A 448 -18.51 10.82 6.38
C GLY A 448 -18.33 10.24 7.79
N HIS A 449 -17.23 10.57 8.45
CA HIS A 449 -16.96 10.07 9.81
C HIS A 449 -17.74 10.80 10.89
N LEU A 450 -18.09 12.07 10.72
CA LEU A 450 -19.00 12.79 11.63
C LEU A 450 -20.41 12.20 11.57
N ARG A 451 -20.92 11.88 10.36
CA ARG A 451 -22.19 11.14 10.19
C ARG A 451 -22.15 9.79 10.92
N CYS A 452 -21.06 9.04 10.80
CA CYS A 452 -20.90 7.78 11.54
C CYS A 452 -20.81 8.01 13.07
N ALA A 453 -20.06 9.01 13.51
CA ALA A 453 -19.84 9.32 14.91
C ALA A 453 -21.15 9.71 15.63
N THR A 454 -21.99 10.52 14.98
CA THR A 454 -23.31 10.93 15.51
C THR A 454 -24.32 9.77 15.50
N HIS A 455 -24.21 8.85 14.52
CA HIS A 455 -25.03 7.64 14.47
C HIS A 455 -24.66 6.64 15.59
N GLU A 456 -23.39 6.53 15.94
CA GLU A 456 -22.91 5.61 16.98
C GLU A 456 -23.25 6.11 18.38
N LEU A 457 -22.96 7.36 18.66
CA LEU A 457 -23.21 8.02 19.94
C LEU A 457 -23.49 9.51 19.69
N PRO A 458 -24.40 10.15 20.44
CA PRO A 458 -24.56 11.59 20.36
C PRO A 458 -23.21 12.29 20.57
N LEU A 459 -22.83 13.20 19.66
CA LEU A 459 -21.57 13.92 19.71
C LEU A 459 -21.75 15.23 20.51
N ALA A 460 -21.02 15.39 21.60
CA ALA A 460 -21.02 16.63 22.36
C ALA A 460 -20.19 17.72 21.65
N ASP A 461 -20.54 18.99 21.85
CA ASP A 461 -19.84 20.11 21.21
C ASP A 461 -18.33 20.10 21.54
N GLU A 462 -17.96 19.75 22.78
CA GLU A 462 -16.56 19.67 23.21
C GLU A 462 -15.79 18.52 22.53
N GLU A 463 -16.48 17.53 21.94
CA GLU A 463 -15.87 16.42 21.22
C GLU A 463 -15.63 16.75 19.74
N ALA A 464 -16.35 17.70 19.15
CA ALA A 464 -16.28 18.04 17.72
C ALA A 464 -14.85 18.44 17.29
N PRO A 465 -14.09 19.28 18.02
CA PRO A 465 -12.71 19.62 17.63
C PRO A 465 -11.78 18.41 17.52
N GLY A 466 -12.10 17.28 18.17
CA GLY A 466 -11.38 16.03 18.04
C GLY A 466 -11.43 15.40 16.64
N PHE A 467 -12.32 15.90 15.75
CA PHE A 467 -12.44 15.50 14.35
C PHE A 467 -11.78 16.49 13.36
N GLY A 468 -11.05 17.48 13.86
CA GLY A 468 -10.36 18.49 13.06
C GLY A 468 -11.04 19.87 13.08
N GLY A 469 -10.35 20.88 12.55
CA GLY A 469 -10.80 22.26 12.60
C GLY A 469 -12.09 22.56 11.83
N TYR A 470 -12.44 21.72 10.86
CA TYR A 470 -13.66 21.87 10.06
C TYR A 470 -14.86 21.08 10.62
N ALA A 471 -14.72 20.41 11.77
CA ALA A 471 -15.78 19.53 12.28
C ALA A 471 -17.07 20.28 12.62
N GLU A 472 -16.97 21.45 13.25
CA GLU A 472 -18.14 22.25 13.63
C GLU A 472 -18.87 22.83 12.39
N PRO A 473 -18.21 23.52 11.44
CA PRO A 473 -18.85 23.92 10.18
C PRO A 473 -19.49 22.77 9.40
N VAL A 474 -18.85 21.59 9.39
CA VAL A 474 -19.41 20.40 8.72
C VAL A 474 -20.67 19.91 9.44
N LEU A 475 -20.71 19.92 10.77
CA LEU A 475 -21.91 19.56 11.54
C LEU A 475 -23.07 20.51 11.30
N GLU A 476 -22.81 21.82 11.17
CA GLU A 476 -23.80 22.82 10.82
C GLU A 476 -24.41 22.55 9.44
N LEU A 477 -23.58 22.28 8.43
CA LEU A 477 -24.06 21.88 7.09
C LEU A 477 -24.89 20.57 7.13
N LEU A 478 -24.45 19.59 7.93
CA LEU A 478 -25.21 18.35 8.10
C LEU A 478 -26.56 18.58 8.80
N GLU A 479 -26.70 19.60 9.66
CA GLU A 479 -27.96 19.99 10.26
C GLU A 479 -28.89 20.66 9.25
N GLU A 480 -28.37 21.58 8.42
CA GLU A 480 -29.13 22.21 7.32
C GLU A 480 -29.71 21.15 6.37
N ASP A 481 -28.95 20.13 6.06
CA ASP A 481 -29.36 18.99 5.24
C ASP A 481 -30.23 17.97 5.97
N ASN A 482 -30.56 18.20 7.24
CA ASN A 482 -31.35 17.31 8.10
C ASN A 482 -30.75 15.91 8.36
N TRP A 483 -29.44 15.75 8.23
CA TRP A 483 -28.75 14.51 8.61
C TRP A 483 -28.57 14.39 10.12
N VAL A 484 -28.34 15.49 10.80
CA VAL A 484 -28.16 15.57 12.26
C VAL A 484 -29.07 16.64 12.84
N LYS A 485 -29.23 16.66 14.17
CA LYS A 485 -29.92 17.72 14.92
C LYS A 485 -29.10 18.10 16.13
N HIS A 486 -28.89 19.38 16.32
CA HIS A 486 -28.25 19.94 17.49
C HIS A 486 -29.29 20.23 18.59
N ILE A 487 -29.16 19.56 19.75
CA ILE A 487 -30.07 19.69 20.88
C ILE A 487 -29.25 19.67 22.17
N ASP A 488 -29.39 20.71 22.98
CA ASP A 488 -28.77 20.84 24.32
C ASP A 488 -27.26 20.57 24.34
N GLY A 489 -26.52 21.14 23.35
CA GLY A 489 -25.07 21.00 23.26
C GLY A 489 -24.60 19.63 22.74
N ARG A 490 -25.48 18.93 22.02
CA ARG A 490 -25.16 17.62 21.40
C ARG A 490 -25.78 17.45 20.03
N TRP A 491 -25.06 16.79 19.16
CA TRP A 491 -25.46 16.44 17.81
C TRP A 491 -26.00 15.01 17.78
N TYR A 492 -27.25 14.85 17.32
CA TYR A 492 -27.95 13.58 17.22
C TYR A 492 -28.17 13.19 15.76
N TRP A 493 -27.95 11.92 15.44
CA TRP A 493 -28.30 11.38 14.13
C TRP A 493 -29.81 11.44 13.88
N ALA A 494 -30.23 12.04 12.77
CA ALA A 494 -31.64 12.27 12.46
C ALA A 494 -32.17 11.47 11.25
N SER A 495 -31.28 10.80 10.49
CA SER A 495 -31.65 10.03 9.29
C SER A 495 -31.90 8.55 9.61
N ARG A 496 -32.61 7.86 8.71
CA ARG A 496 -32.78 6.40 8.74
C ARG A 496 -31.68 5.63 8.04
N GLU A 497 -30.80 6.32 7.35
CA GLU A 497 -29.70 5.71 6.60
C GLU A 497 -28.61 5.15 7.52
N TYR A 498 -27.86 4.18 7.00
CA TYR A 498 -26.73 3.58 7.68
C TYR A 498 -25.43 4.22 7.16
N PRO A 499 -24.89 5.25 7.81
CA PRO A 499 -23.84 6.08 7.24
C PRO A 499 -22.55 5.31 6.98
N ALA A 500 -22.22 4.31 7.79
CA ALA A 500 -21.01 3.52 7.60
C ALA A 500 -20.99 2.71 6.28
N ALA A 501 -22.13 2.40 5.69
CA ALA A 501 -22.18 1.73 4.38
C ALA A 501 -21.83 2.68 3.22
N GLN A 502 -21.94 3.98 3.43
CA GLN A 502 -21.68 5.01 2.41
C GLN A 502 -20.23 5.49 2.41
N VAL A 503 -19.44 5.15 3.44
CA VAL A 503 -18.05 5.53 3.56
C VAL A 503 -17.14 4.36 3.14
N ASN A 504 -16.43 4.53 2.04
CA ASN A 504 -15.40 3.59 1.61
C ASN A 504 -14.04 4.05 2.12
N LEU A 505 -13.39 3.25 2.94
CA LEU A 505 -12.10 3.63 3.55
C LEU A 505 -10.92 3.75 2.55
N ARG A 506 -11.11 3.35 1.30
CA ARG A 506 -10.06 3.40 0.26
C ARG A 506 -10.26 4.50 -0.76
N ASN A 507 -11.39 5.21 -0.70
CA ASN A 507 -11.69 6.31 -1.60
C ASN A 507 -12.17 7.51 -0.79
N ILE A 508 -11.88 8.72 -1.23
CA ILE A 508 -12.55 9.91 -0.75
C ILE A 508 -13.97 9.89 -1.32
N SER A 509 -14.95 10.20 -0.50
CA SER A 509 -16.37 10.11 -0.80
C SER A 509 -16.70 10.77 -2.14
N GLY A 510 -17.27 9.99 -3.04
CA GLY A 510 -17.78 10.42 -4.33
C GLY A 510 -18.80 9.39 -4.84
N PRO A 511 -19.61 9.75 -5.84
CA PRO A 511 -20.53 8.81 -6.46
C PRO A 511 -19.78 7.57 -6.98
N VAL A 512 -20.39 6.40 -6.78
CA VAL A 512 -19.85 5.13 -7.26
C VAL A 512 -20.72 4.64 -8.40
N TYR A 513 -20.09 4.33 -9.52
CA TYR A 513 -20.75 3.74 -10.69
C TYR A 513 -20.82 2.23 -10.54
N THR A 514 -21.99 1.66 -10.80
CA THR A 514 -22.22 0.22 -10.88
C THR A 514 -21.95 -0.28 -12.29
N ILE A 515 -21.18 -1.35 -12.45
CA ILE A 515 -20.91 -1.97 -13.74
C ILE A 515 -21.84 -3.16 -13.89
N GLN A 516 -22.76 -3.10 -14.86
CA GLN A 516 -23.86 -4.02 -15.04
C GLN A 516 -23.79 -4.71 -16.40
N GLU A 517 -23.75 -6.05 -16.40
CA GLU A 517 -23.77 -6.86 -17.61
C GLU A 517 -25.21 -7.08 -18.09
N GLU A 518 -25.48 -6.76 -19.38
CA GLU A 518 -26.84 -6.75 -19.93
C GLU A 518 -27.37 -8.15 -20.32
N ARG A 519 -26.50 -9.10 -20.71
CA ARG A 519 -26.92 -10.39 -21.30
C ARG A 519 -27.38 -11.49 -20.34
N GLU A 520 -27.00 -11.43 -19.07
CA GLU A 520 -27.31 -12.48 -18.07
C GLU A 520 -28.23 -12.00 -16.94
N GLY A 521 -29.26 -11.20 -17.25
CA GLY A 521 -30.26 -10.78 -16.27
C GLY A 521 -29.77 -9.70 -15.31
N GLU A 522 -29.13 -8.65 -15.83
CA GLU A 522 -28.69 -7.48 -15.06
C GLU A 522 -27.70 -7.80 -13.92
N ARG A 523 -26.67 -8.56 -14.22
CA ARG A 523 -25.67 -8.95 -13.25
C ARG A 523 -24.69 -7.81 -12.97
N VAL A 524 -24.55 -7.40 -11.70
CA VAL A 524 -23.48 -6.49 -11.28
C VAL A 524 -22.16 -7.25 -11.24
N ILE A 525 -21.18 -6.78 -12.04
CA ILE A 525 -19.84 -7.36 -12.11
C ILE A 525 -18.80 -6.57 -11.35
N GLY A 526 -19.08 -5.30 -11.01
CA GLY A 526 -18.15 -4.47 -10.27
C GLY A 526 -18.71 -3.09 -9.96
N THR A 527 -17.89 -2.30 -9.28
CA THR A 527 -18.16 -0.88 -9.01
C THR A 527 -16.89 -0.07 -9.22
N MET A 528 -17.01 1.22 -9.57
CA MET A 528 -15.90 2.13 -9.85
C MET A 528 -16.25 3.54 -9.38
N ASP A 529 -15.28 4.28 -8.85
CA ASP A 529 -15.45 5.70 -8.52
C ASP A 529 -15.70 6.55 -9.76
N GLU A 530 -16.31 7.73 -9.60
CA GLU A 530 -16.72 8.59 -10.71
C GLU A 530 -15.56 9.02 -11.61
N VAL A 531 -14.43 9.44 -11.04
CA VAL A 531 -13.26 9.90 -11.82
C VAL A 531 -12.72 8.78 -12.71
N SER A 532 -12.58 7.59 -12.13
CA SER A 532 -12.17 6.39 -12.86
C SER A 532 -13.24 5.94 -13.86
N ALA A 533 -14.52 6.02 -13.51
CA ALA A 533 -15.62 5.60 -14.36
C ALA A 533 -15.71 6.44 -15.65
N LEU A 534 -15.66 7.76 -15.54
CA LEU A 534 -15.70 8.64 -16.71
C LEU A 534 -14.49 8.41 -17.64
N SER A 535 -13.35 8.02 -17.10
CA SER A 535 -12.14 7.73 -17.89
C SER A 535 -12.06 6.32 -18.46
N GLN A 536 -12.67 5.31 -17.80
CA GLN A 536 -12.51 3.89 -18.15
C GLN A 536 -13.81 3.20 -18.58
N LEU A 537 -14.99 3.76 -18.24
CA LEU A 537 -16.30 3.20 -18.53
C LEU A 537 -17.14 4.11 -19.45
N HIS A 538 -16.51 5.06 -20.14
CA HIS A 538 -17.22 5.87 -21.14
C HIS A 538 -17.84 4.97 -22.22
N THR A 539 -18.89 5.44 -22.86
CA THR A 539 -19.53 4.72 -23.96
C THR A 539 -18.49 4.29 -25.02
N HIS A 540 -18.54 3.05 -25.46
CA HIS A 540 -17.58 2.35 -26.35
C HIS A 540 -16.19 2.09 -25.72
N ALA A 541 -16.00 2.27 -24.41
CA ALA A 541 -14.78 1.81 -23.74
C ALA A 541 -14.72 0.28 -23.71
N VAL A 542 -13.51 -0.27 -23.68
CA VAL A 542 -13.26 -1.69 -23.44
C VAL A 542 -12.81 -1.87 -22.01
N TYR A 543 -13.69 -2.42 -21.19
CA TYR A 543 -13.42 -2.74 -19.78
C TYR A 543 -12.91 -4.17 -19.65
N LEU A 544 -11.83 -4.35 -18.87
CA LEU A 544 -11.20 -5.64 -18.62
C LEU A 544 -11.59 -6.16 -17.23
N HIS A 545 -12.28 -7.30 -17.17
CA HIS A 545 -12.66 -7.92 -15.91
C HIS A 545 -12.44 -9.44 -15.95
N GLY A 546 -11.68 -9.99 -14.98
CA GLY A 546 -11.45 -11.43 -14.84
C GLY A 546 -10.80 -12.12 -16.07
N ALA A 547 -9.98 -11.40 -16.84
CA ALA A 547 -9.38 -11.78 -18.11
C ALA A 547 -10.34 -11.75 -19.33
N ASP A 548 -11.60 -11.38 -19.13
CA ASP A 548 -12.56 -11.16 -20.21
C ASP A 548 -12.61 -9.69 -20.60
N THR A 549 -12.98 -9.42 -21.85
CA THR A 549 -13.21 -8.07 -22.39
C THR A 549 -14.70 -7.78 -22.44
N TYR A 550 -15.05 -6.58 -21.98
CA TYR A 550 -16.42 -6.07 -21.99
C TYR A 550 -16.47 -4.75 -22.74
N LEU A 551 -17.35 -4.63 -23.72
CA LEU A 551 -17.65 -3.37 -24.37
C LEU A 551 -18.66 -2.58 -23.54
N VAL A 552 -18.38 -1.33 -23.19
CA VAL A 552 -19.34 -0.44 -22.57
C VAL A 552 -20.32 0.02 -23.65
N THR A 553 -21.57 -0.44 -23.58
CA THR A 553 -22.63 -0.07 -24.53
C THR A 553 -23.16 1.33 -24.26
N HIS A 554 -23.30 1.67 -22.96
CA HIS A 554 -23.78 2.97 -22.51
C HIS A 554 -23.31 3.28 -21.09
N LEU A 555 -22.90 4.54 -20.85
CA LEU A 555 -22.63 5.08 -19.53
C LEU A 555 -23.77 6.03 -19.13
N ASP A 556 -24.62 5.58 -18.20
CA ASP A 556 -25.67 6.41 -17.59
C ASP A 556 -25.08 7.23 -16.44
N ILE A 557 -24.85 8.53 -16.70
CA ILE A 557 -24.25 9.46 -15.74
C ILE A 557 -25.23 9.82 -14.62
N GLU A 558 -26.54 9.86 -14.90
CA GLU A 558 -27.55 10.23 -13.92
C GLU A 558 -27.81 9.09 -12.92
N GLN A 559 -27.96 7.87 -13.43
CA GLN A 559 -28.19 6.67 -12.59
C GLN A 559 -26.91 6.06 -12.03
N LYS A 560 -25.74 6.53 -12.49
CA LYS A 560 -24.42 6.00 -12.09
C LYS A 560 -24.25 4.52 -12.45
N ILE A 561 -24.68 4.13 -13.65
CA ILE A 561 -24.61 2.77 -14.16
C ILE A 561 -23.83 2.74 -15.48
N ALA A 562 -22.84 1.87 -15.56
CA ALA A 562 -22.17 1.51 -16.80
C ALA A 562 -22.72 0.16 -17.29
N HIS A 563 -23.42 0.20 -18.42
CA HIS A 563 -23.93 -0.99 -19.08
C HIS A 563 -22.84 -1.62 -19.94
N VAL A 564 -22.58 -2.91 -19.74
CA VAL A 564 -21.49 -3.60 -20.42
C VAL A 564 -21.96 -4.91 -21.06
N GLU A 565 -21.37 -5.26 -22.18
CA GLU A 565 -21.60 -6.50 -22.90
C GLU A 565 -20.28 -7.26 -23.07
N ARG A 566 -20.25 -8.55 -22.71
CA ARG A 566 -19.08 -9.38 -22.90
C ARG A 566 -18.85 -9.63 -24.40
N GLN A 567 -17.67 -9.21 -24.90
CA GLN A 567 -17.24 -9.38 -26.29
C GLN A 567 -15.78 -9.74 -26.33
N ASP A 568 -15.40 -10.63 -27.25
CA ASP A 568 -13.99 -10.96 -27.50
C ASP A 568 -13.41 -9.93 -28.47
N LEU A 569 -12.64 -8.99 -27.92
CA LEU A 569 -12.07 -7.85 -28.65
C LEU A 569 -10.54 -7.98 -28.68
N ASP A 570 -9.93 -7.63 -29.81
CA ASP A 570 -8.47 -7.64 -30.02
C ASP A 570 -7.79 -6.30 -29.71
N TYR A 571 -8.55 -5.34 -29.12
CA TYR A 571 -8.08 -4.00 -28.78
C TYR A 571 -8.57 -3.57 -27.38
N TYR A 572 -7.92 -2.57 -26.83
CA TYR A 572 -8.35 -1.85 -25.63
C TYR A 572 -8.49 -0.33 -25.94
N THR A 573 -9.16 0.39 -25.04
CA THR A 573 -9.36 1.83 -25.17
C THR A 573 -8.55 2.59 -24.13
N GLN A 574 -8.11 3.79 -24.50
CA GLN A 574 -7.40 4.72 -23.64
C GLN A 574 -7.99 6.12 -23.85
N SER A 575 -8.55 6.69 -22.76
CA SER A 575 -9.05 8.06 -22.76
C SER A 575 -7.91 9.06 -22.91
N ILE A 576 -8.16 10.15 -23.65
CA ILE A 576 -7.27 11.29 -23.78
C ILE A 576 -7.85 12.38 -22.91
N GLN A 577 -7.07 12.81 -21.93
CA GLN A 577 -7.46 13.82 -20.95
C GLN A 577 -6.71 15.12 -21.22
N ALA A 578 -7.41 16.24 -21.03
CA ALA A 578 -6.84 17.57 -21.03
C ALA A 578 -7.19 18.25 -19.71
N SER A 579 -6.18 18.71 -18.99
CA SER A 579 -6.37 19.36 -17.70
C SER A 579 -5.89 20.80 -17.76
N GLN A 580 -6.65 21.69 -17.13
CA GLN A 580 -6.33 23.09 -16.88
C GLN A 580 -6.34 23.31 -15.38
N ILE A 581 -5.57 24.28 -14.90
CA ILE A 581 -5.46 24.58 -13.48
C ILE A 581 -5.68 26.07 -13.22
N GLN A 582 -6.41 26.37 -12.16
CA GLN A 582 -6.59 27.71 -11.64
C GLN A 582 -6.01 27.74 -10.23
N VAL A 583 -5.24 28.79 -9.91
CA VAL A 583 -4.77 29.04 -8.54
C VAL A 583 -5.86 29.84 -7.82
N ASP A 584 -6.39 29.27 -6.77
CA ASP A 584 -7.44 29.91 -5.98
C ASP A 584 -6.82 30.72 -4.83
N GLU A 585 -5.85 30.14 -4.11
CA GLU A 585 -5.09 30.84 -3.08
C GLU A 585 -3.63 30.35 -3.05
N ALA A 586 -2.68 31.29 -2.89
CA ALA A 586 -1.27 31.00 -2.72
C ALA A 586 -0.87 31.19 -1.24
N GLU A 587 -0.53 30.12 -0.56
CA GLU A 587 -0.25 30.13 0.88
C GLU A 587 1.22 30.38 1.19
N GLU A 588 2.11 29.77 0.40
CA GLU A 588 3.55 29.77 0.67
C GLU A 588 4.39 29.97 -0.59
N GLN A 589 5.52 30.63 -0.43
CA GLN A 589 6.51 30.85 -1.48
C GLN A 589 7.91 30.50 -0.98
N ALA A 590 8.67 29.80 -1.82
CA ALA A 590 10.04 29.40 -1.58
C ALA A 590 10.87 29.62 -2.84
N ASP A 591 12.19 29.65 -2.72
CA ASP A 591 13.11 29.59 -3.85
C ASP A 591 13.82 28.23 -3.83
N ALA A 592 13.80 27.52 -4.95
CA ALA A 592 14.43 26.24 -5.10
C ALA A 592 15.37 26.25 -6.30
N LEU A 593 16.67 26.35 -6.08
CA LEU A 593 17.71 26.41 -7.13
C LEU A 593 17.49 27.56 -8.14
N GLY A 594 16.94 28.68 -7.69
CA GLY A 594 16.58 29.83 -8.53
C GLY A 594 15.24 29.69 -9.27
N CYS A 595 14.50 28.59 -9.06
CA CYS A 595 13.12 28.47 -9.47
C CYS A 595 12.21 29.06 -8.38
N GLY A 596 11.24 29.88 -8.75
CA GLY A 596 10.16 30.27 -7.83
C GLY A 596 9.29 29.04 -7.55
N ALA A 597 9.29 28.57 -6.31
CA ALA A 597 8.43 27.48 -5.85
C ALA A 597 7.30 28.05 -4.98
N SER A 598 6.08 27.56 -5.13
CA SER A 598 4.95 27.99 -4.32
C SER A 598 4.02 26.81 -4.03
N PHE A 599 3.14 26.99 -3.03
CA PHE A 599 2.13 26.03 -2.63
C PHE A 599 0.81 26.76 -2.34
N GLY A 600 -0.32 26.10 -2.55
CA GLY A 600 -1.63 26.63 -2.21
C GLY A 600 -2.78 25.84 -2.81
N ASP A 601 -3.98 26.40 -2.66
CA ASP A 601 -5.23 25.84 -3.17
C ASP A 601 -5.40 26.08 -4.66
N VAL A 602 -5.88 25.04 -5.34
CA VAL A 602 -6.09 25.06 -6.80
C VAL A 602 -7.36 24.32 -7.20
N THR A 603 -7.96 24.76 -8.28
CA THR A 603 -9.02 24.03 -8.97
C THR A 603 -8.49 23.45 -10.29
N VAL A 604 -8.49 22.14 -10.41
CA VAL A 604 -8.11 21.41 -11.63
C VAL A 604 -9.36 21.01 -12.40
N THR A 605 -9.49 21.49 -13.63
CA THR A 605 -10.57 21.12 -14.55
C THR A 605 -10.05 20.11 -15.56
N THR A 606 -10.56 18.87 -15.51
CA THR A 606 -10.19 17.80 -16.45
C THR A 606 -11.34 17.50 -17.41
N THR A 607 -11.05 17.52 -18.71
CA THR A 607 -11.97 17.15 -19.78
C THR A 607 -11.46 15.89 -20.49
N ILE A 608 -12.39 15.06 -20.97
CA ILE A 608 -12.09 13.84 -21.74
C ILE A 608 -12.73 13.98 -23.13
N PRO A 609 -12.10 14.70 -24.07
CA PRO A 609 -12.70 15.01 -25.37
C PRO A 609 -12.75 13.82 -26.33
N MET A 610 -11.91 12.82 -26.13
CA MET A 610 -11.82 11.66 -27.02
C MET A 610 -11.10 10.48 -26.36
N PHE A 611 -11.18 9.32 -26.98
CA PHE A 611 -10.38 8.15 -26.63
C PHE A 611 -9.74 7.53 -27.86
N LYS A 612 -8.68 6.77 -27.65
CA LYS A 612 -7.91 6.04 -28.64
C LYS A 612 -8.17 4.53 -28.53
N LYS A 613 -8.35 3.84 -29.66
CA LYS A 613 -8.39 2.38 -29.73
C LYS A 613 -7.00 1.84 -30.05
N ILE A 614 -6.51 0.89 -29.29
CA ILE A 614 -5.15 0.35 -29.38
C ILE A 614 -5.21 -1.17 -29.42
N ARG A 615 -4.62 -1.80 -30.43
CA ARG A 615 -4.55 -3.25 -30.54
C ARG A 615 -3.67 -3.87 -29.46
N PHE A 616 -4.12 -4.96 -28.81
CA PHE A 616 -3.42 -5.55 -27.66
C PHE A 616 -1.98 -5.94 -27.94
N HIS A 617 -1.68 -6.57 -29.05
CA HIS A 617 -0.34 -7.15 -29.29
C HIS A 617 0.59 -6.19 -30.03
N SER A 618 0.13 -5.57 -31.11
CA SER A 618 0.94 -4.66 -31.94
C SER A 618 1.07 -3.25 -31.36
N ARG A 619 0.24 -2.87 -30.39
CA ARG A 619 0.08 -1.48 -29.90
C ARG A 619 -0.25 -0.46 -31.01
N GLU A 620 -0.72 -0.94 -32.15
CA GLU A 620 -1.13 -0.11 -33.26
C GLU A 620 -2.37 0.69 -32.90
N SER A 621 -2.39 1.96 -33.29
CA SER A 621 -3.56 2.82 -33.15
C SER A 621 -4.60 2.47 -34.21
N LEU A 622 -5.78 2.04 -33.79
CA LEU A 622 -6.91 1.73 -34.68
C LEU A 622 -7.78 2.95 -34.97
N GLY A 623 -7.52 4.11 -34.32
CA GLY A 623 -8.26 5.34 -34.51
C GLY A 623 -8.66 6.00 -33.18
N TYR A 624 -9.38 7.11 -33.34
CA TYR A 624 -9.87 7.94 -32.23
C TYR A 624 -11.37 8.12 -32.35
N GLU A 625 -12.07 8.18 -31.22
CA GLU A 625 -13.49 8.57 -31.16
C GLU A 625 -13.66 9.75 -30.19
N LYS A 626 -14.57 10.68 -30.54
CA LYS A 626 -14.92 11.83 -29.70
C LYS A 626 -15.83 11.39 -28.55
N LEU A 627 -15.71 12.07 -27.43
CA LEU A 627 -16.57 11.92 -26.26
C LEU A 627 -17.19 13.26 -25.87
N GLU A 628 -18.41 13.22 -25.40
CA GLU A 628 -19.14 14.36 -24.83
C GLU A 628 -19.42 14.04 -23.35
N LEU A 629 -18.38 14.16 -22.52
CA LEU A 629 -18.46 13.94 -21.08
C LEU A 629 -18.40 15.30 -20.36
N PRO A 630 -19.07 15.43 -19.20
CA PRO A 630 -18.96 16.66 -18.40
C PRO A 630 -17.53 16.86 -17.93
N PRO A 631 -17.07 18.13 -17.80
CA PRO A 631 -15.79 18.42 -17.19
C PRO A 631 -15.80 17.97 -15.72
N GLN A 632 -14.67 17.44 -15.25
CA GLN A 632 -14.45 17.06 -13.87
C GLN A 632 -13.73 18.21 -13.18
N LEU A 633 -14.29 18.72 -12.10
CA LEU A 633 -13.69 19.73 -11.24
C LEU A 633 -13.09 19.04 -10.00
N LEU A 634 -11.85 19.38 -9.70
CA LEU A 634 -11.15 18.90 -8.53
C LEU A 634 -10.56 20.10 -7.77
N GLU A 635 -11.18 20.46 -6.67
CA GLU A 635 -10.64 21.40 -5.70
C GLU A 635 -9.63 20.66 -4.82
N THR A 636 -8.34 21.08 -4.88
CA THR A 636 -7.24 20.38 -4.23
C THR A 636 -6.08 21.32 -3.92
N VAL A 637 -4.96 20.77 -3.49
CA VAL A 637 -3.73 21.52 -3.24
C VAL A 637 -2.67 21.17 -4.27
N ALA A 638 -1.83 22.15 -4.62
CA ALA A 638 -0.70 21.97 -5.51
C ALA A 638 0.55 22.69 -5.01
N MET A 639 1.71 22.16 -5.36
CA MET A 639 2.94 22.94 -5.47
C MET A 639 3.15 23.31 -6.93
N TRP A 640 3.76 24.48 -7.21
CA TRP A 640 4.12 24.84 -8.56
C TRP A 640 5.49 25.48 -8.65
N LEU A 641 6.12 25.28 -9.80
CA LEU A 641 7.45 25.75 -10.11
C LEU A 641 7.40 26.72 -11.30
N VAL A 642 8.04 27.87 -11.14
CA VAL A 642 8.23 28.84 -12.21
C VAL A 642 9.72 28.83 -12.59
N PRO A 643 10.06 28.53 -13.85
CA PRO A 643 11.45 28.48 -14.27
C PRO A 643 12.13 29.86 -14.17
N PRO A 644 13.43 29.92 -13.80
CA PRO A 644 14.15 31.17 -13.75
C PRO A 644 14.33 31.76 -15.16
N GLU A 645 14.34 33.09 -15.27
CA GLU A 645 14.52 33.77 -16.56
C GLU A 645 15.79 33.35 -17.33
N ALA A 646 16.85 32.98 -16.59
CA ALA A 646 18.07 32.50 -17.19
C ALA A 646 17.87 31.18 -17.96
N ALA A 647 17.08 30.25 -17.39
CA ALA A 647 16.72 29.00 -18.05
C ALA A 647 15.83 29.23 -19.25
N VAL A 648 14.83 30.13 -19.14
CA VAL A 648 13.95 30.51 -20.25
C VAL A 648 14.76 31.08 -21.42
N ARG A 649 15.70 31.98 -21.13
CA ARG A 649 16.61 32.56 -22.16
C ARG A 649 17.50 31.50 -22.81
N ALA A 650 18.10 30.60 -22.00
CA ALA A 650 18.95 29.53 -22.51
C ALA A 650 18.20 28.53 -23.41
N LEU A 651 16.93 28.24 -23.10
CA LEU A 651 16.06 27.46 -24.00
C LEU A 651 15.74 28.16 -25.29
N ALA A 652 15.38 29.45 -25.21
CA ALA A 652 15.09 30.28 -26.39
C ALA A 652 16.30 30.40 -27.35
N GLU A 653 17.53 30.59 -26.82
CA GLU A 653 18.77 30.61 -27.61
C GLU A 653 18.99 29.28 -28.37
N ARG A 654 18.55 28.15 -27.77
CA ARG A 654 18.59 26.81 -28.40
C ARG A 654 17.37 26.52 -29.28
N LYS A 655 16.44 27.45 -29.47
CA LYS A 655 15.17 27.29 -30.17
C LYS A 655 14.28 26.18 -29.60
N LEU A 656 14.32 25.97 -28.29
CA LEU A 656 13.48 25.02 -27.56
C LEU A 656 12.30 25.78 -26.97
N VAL A 657 11.13 25.10 -26.90
CA VAL A 657 9.90 25.64 -26.33
C VAL A 657 9.88 25.36 -24.84
N VAL A 658 9.69 26.39 -24.02
CA VAL A 658 9.70 26.26 -22.53
C VAL A 658 8.61 25.30 -22.06
N GLY A 659 7.39 25.43 -22.60
CA GLY A 659 6.28 24.53 -22.22
C GLY A 659 6.58 23.04 -22.50
N GLU A 660 7.23 22.72 -23.62
CA GLU A 660 7.62 21.33 -23.94
C GLU A 660 8.70 20.81 -22.97
N ALA A 661 9.66 21.66 -22.59
CA ALA A 661 10.67 21.31 -21.59
C ALA A 661 10.02 21.05 -20.22
N LEU A 662 9.05 21.88 -19.82
CA LEU A 662 8.30 21.70 -18.58
C LEU A 662 7.42 20.44 -18.61
N ILE A 663 6.82 20.06 -19.74
CA ILE A 663 6.10 18.78 -19.88
C ILE A 663 7.04 17.59 -19.66
N GLY A 664 8.27 17.66 -20.20
CA GLY A 664 9.30 16.66 -19.93
C GLY A 664 9.62 16.55 -18.43
N LEU A 665 9.82 17.69 -17.75
CA LEU A 665 10.06 17.76 -16.32
C LEU A 665 8.84 17.27 -15.53
N ALA A 666 7.62 17.60 -15.94
CA ALA A 666 6.37 17.13 -15.32
C ALA A 666 6.28 15.61 -15.26
N ASN A 667 6.60 14.94 -16.37
CA ASN A 667 6.62 13.49 -16.45
C ASN A 667 7.69 12.87 -15.50
N LEU A 668 8.85 13.52 -15.37
CA LEU A 668 9.89 13.08 -14.43
C LEU A 668 9.44 13.28 -12.98
N LEU A 669 8.82 14.41 -12.63
CA LEU A 669 8.37 14.70 -11.28
C LEU A 669 7.36 13.68 -10.74
N VAL A 670 6.41 13.23 -11.55
CA VAL A 670 5.45 12.17 -11.16
C VAL A 670 6.17 10.86 -10.78
N GLU A 671 7.25 10.55 -11.47
CA GLU A 671 8.05 9.35 -11.19
C GLU A 671 9.02 9.54 -10.01
N VAL A 672 9.55 10.74 -9.82
CA VAL A 672 10.54 11.06 -8.77
C VAL A 672 9.89 11.35 -7.42
N ALA A 673 8.73 12.01 -7.39
CA ALA A 673 8.03 12.36 -6.15
C ALA A 673 7.84 11.16 -5.19
N PRO A 674 7.46 9.95 -5.65
CA PRO A 674 7.35 8.77 -4.78
C PRO A 674 8.66 8.32 -4.11
N MET A 675 9.81 8.82 -4.53
CA MET A 675 11.10 8.53 -3.87
C MET A 675 11.28 9.34 -2.57
N PHE A 676 10.53 10.41 -2.39
CA PHE A 676 10.57 11.30 -1.22
C PHE A 676 9.32 11.16 -0.35
N VAL A 677 8.19 10.91 -0.99
CA VAL A 677 6.88 10.81 -0.34
C VAL A 677 6.28 9.44 -0.61
N LEU A 678 5.89 8.71 0.42
CA LEU A 678 5.34 7.37 0.30
C LEU A 678 3.92 7.40 -0.33
N CYS A 679 3.86 7.61 -1.65
CA CYS A 679 2.64 7.64 -2.46
C CYS A 679 2.77 6.72 -3.69
N ASP A 680 1.65 6.48 -4.36
CA ASP A 680 1.65 5.88 -5.71
C ASP A 680 1.80 7.02 -6.73
N PRO A 681 2.50 6.86 -7.87
CA PRO A 681 2.53 7.87 -8.93
C PRO A 681 1.13 8.33 -9.40
N ARG A 682 0.11 7.51 -9.16
CA ARG A 682 -1.30 7.84 -9.46
C ARG A 682 -1.96 8.74 -8.42
N ASP A 683 -1.36 8.93 -7.26
CA ASP A 683 -1.89 9.80 -6.20
C ASP A 683 -1.61 11.28 -6.47
N VAL A 684 -0.66 11.56 -7.36
CA VAL A 684 -0.30 12.92 -7.79
C VAL A 684 -0.55 13.12 -9.28
N GLY A 685 -0.80 14.36 -9.67
CA GLY A 685 -0.96 14.77 -11.05
C GLY A 685 -0.06 15.95 -11.37
N THR A 686 0.21 16.16 -12.65
CA THR A 686 0.94 17.33 -13.11
C THR A 686 0.20 18.04 -14.24
N VAL A 687 0.31 19.36 -14.27
CA VAL A 687 -0.18 20.23 -15.36
C VAL A 687 0.91 21.27 -15.65
N VAL A 688 1.14 21.53 -16.93
CA VAL A 688 1.93 22.69 -17.38
C VAL A 688 0.95 23.69 -17.95
N ASP A 689 0.84 24.85 -17.33
CA ASP A 689 -0.13 25.88 -17.71
C ASP A 689 0.50 27.28 -17.62
N ALA A 690 0.37 28.04 -18.69
CA ALA A 690 0.83 29.42 -18.72
C ALA A 690 -0.29 30.41 -18.35
N SER A 691 -1.56 30.01 -18.47
CA SER A 691 -2.71 30.90 -18.24
C SER A 691 -2.96 31.15 -16.75
N ALA A 692 -2.67 30.18 -15.89
CA ALA A 692 -2.89 30.26 -14.45
C ALA A 692 -2.13 31.44 -13.78
N LEU A 693 -0.90 31.72 -14.24
CA LEU A 693 -0.01 32.74 -13.65
C LEU A 693 0.44 33.80 -14.67
N GLY A 694 -0.04 33.75 -15.91
CA GLY A 694 0.43 34.61 -17.01
C GLY A 694 1.86 34.33 -17.48
N LYS A 695 2.44 33.18 -17.06
CA LYS A 695 3.77 32.70 -17.45
C LYS A 695 3.81 31.17 -17.31
N ASP A 696 4.70 30.53 -18.09
CA ASP A 696 4.85 29.08 -18.04
C ASP A 696 5.17 28.62 -16.63
N ALA A 697 4.35 27.73 -16.09
CA ALA A 697 4.53 27.12 -14.78
C ALA A 697 4.18 25.64 -14.83
N LEU A 698 4.86 24.86 -13.99
CA LEU A 698 4.61 23.44 -13.80
C LEU A 698 3.99 23.26 -12.43
N PHE A 699 2.84 22.62 -12.40
CA PHE A 699 2.07 22.30 -11.21
C PHE A 699 2.18 20.80 -10.94
N LEU A 700 2.39 20.43 -9.65
CA LEU A 700 2.23 19.08 -9.12
C LEU A 700 1.14 19.14 -8.05
N TYR A 701 0.03 18.43 -8.26
CA TYR A 701 -1.15 18.50 -7.42
C TYR A 701 -1.56 17.12 -6.87
N ASP A 702 -2.24 17.11 -5.74
CA ASP A 702 -2.84 15.92 -5.16
C ASP A 702 -4.10 15.54 -5.94
N ARG A 703 -4.25 14.28 -6.35
CA ARG A 703 -5.43 13.82 -7.11
C ARG A 703 -6.64 13.49 -6.23
N TYR A 704 -6.72 14.15 -5.08
CA TYR A 704 -7.78 13.94 -4.10
C TYR A 704 -8.40 15.27 -3.69
N PRO A 705 -9.74 15.34 -3.54
CA PRO A 705 -10.43 16.53 -3.06
C PRO A 705 -9.85 17.01 -1.71
N GLY A 706 -9.58 18.30 -1.61
CA GLY A 706 -8.97 18.91 -0.43
C GLY A 706 -7.49 18.54 -0.20
N GLY A 707 -6.89 17.71 -1.08
CA GLY A 707 -5.51 17.24 -0.97
C GLY A 707 -5.30 16.14 0.07
N MET A 708 -4.12 15.53 0.07
CA MET A 708 -3.66 14.53 1.04
C MET A 708 -2.32 14.92 1.68
N GLY A 709 -1.76 16.06 1.28
CA GLY A 709 -0.49 16.57 1.75
C GLY A 709 0.73 16.08 0.97
N TYR A 710 0.56 15.43 -0.17
CA TYR A 710 1.67 14.98 -1.01
C TYR A 710 2.39 16.17 -1.66
N ALA A 711 1.65 17.09 -2.29
CA ALA A 711 2.18 18.30 -2.91
C ALA A 711 2.92 19.17 -1.88
N ARG A 712 2.37 19.31 -0.68
CA ARG A 712 3.00 20.02 0.44
C ARG A 712 4.35 19.39 0.79
N ARG A 713 4.38 18.05 0.94
CA ARG A 713 5.62 17.35 1.29
C ARG A 713 6.64 17.39 0.15
N CYS A 714 6.20 17.42 -1.11
CA CYS A 714 7.07 17.62 -2.26
C CYS A 714 7.71 19.01 -2.25
N LEU A 715 7.00 20.05 -1.80
CA LEU A 715 7.58 21.39 -1.60
C LEU A 715 8.69 21.37 -0.54
N ASP A 716 8.48 20.68 0.60
CA ASP A 716 9.49 20.56 1.66
C ASP A 716 10.81 19.94 1.15
N HIS A 717 10.75 19.09 0.12
CA HIS A 717 11.90 18.40 -0.50
C HIS A 717 12.20 18.87 -1.91
N VAL A 718 11.71 20.03 -2.33
CA VAL A 718 11.75 20.48 -3.73
C VAL A 718 13.18 20.57 -4.30
N GLU A 719 14.13 21.05 -3.52
CA GLU A 719 15.54 21.10 -3.98
C GLU A 719 16.13 19.71 -4.19
N GLU A 720 15.87 18.78 -3.30
CA GLU A 720 16.33 17.39 -3.41
C GLU A 720 15.71 16.69 -4.60
N ILE A 721 14.40 16.90 -4.83
CA ILE A 721 13.65 16.39 -5.98
C ILE A 721 14.26 16.92 -7.28
N LEU A 722 14.56 18.23 -7.37
CA LEU A 722 15.13 18.84 -8.57
C LEU A 722 16.60 18.44 -8.81
N ARG A 723 17.34 18.04 -7.79
CA ARG A 723 18.73 17.54 -7.91
C ARG A 723 18.78 16.07 -8.33
N THR A 724 17.76 15.26 -8.01
CA THR A 724 17.60 13.85 -8.40
C THR A 724 17.19 13.71 -9.86
#